data_3209674f453a1cd6a473cdf377b014ea
#
_entry.id   3209674f453a1cd6a473cdf377b014ea
#
_cell.length_a   1.000
_cell.length_b   1.000
_cell.length_c   1.000
_cell.angle_alpha   90.00
_cell.angle_beta   90.00
_cell.angle_gamma   90.00
#
_symmetry.space_group_name_H-M   'P 1'
#
loop_
_entity.id
_entity.type
_entity.pdbx_description
1 polymer ?
#
loop_
_entity_poly.entity_id
_entity_poly.type
_entity_poly.pdbx_seq_one_letter_code
_entity_poly.pdbx_strand_id
1 'polypeptide(L)'
;MACAFSDTCRAVIVFIWTALTLSIVHVASATNISIHVAASEIERQALLNSGWWKDRIPQNTSDHCGWVGITCDYEGRITDIGLQKSNIKGELGRLNFSCFPNLQYLDLGSNNLSGSIPSQIDSLSNLTYIYLYENNLTGTIPKEIGSLRNLEVLDLGSNNLNGTIPIEIGSVRNLETLSLDGNKLSGVLPIYFGTIPIEIESLRNLQWLDLSSNKLSGTIPKEIGSLRNLKELDLSSNKLGGVLPQEIENLKSLTALSMDANNLGGPIPSTLFRLTNIEYLSLGFNRFNGSIPREIVNLKNLTSLSLGGNKLTGHIPSTLGRLTSLQILDLSSNQLHSSIPLVIGNFSALSYLDLSDNRICGIIPDELTKLSHLKYLNLSSNLLSGQIPFAIGKLFNLASLDLSKNKLSGSIPTEIGNCSELRNLTLNHNSLNGSIPLEMGKILWLQNLDLSHNNLSGTIPKTLPPMYLDMSFNSLEGEIPTYLQGHPPKSFVGNNGLCGHVKGFPSCSQSQKHPPSIILFVKIFLPLSLILPFIILGFILLLKRQNKTPKLNSRAAKNGDVFSVWNYDGKILYEDLINATEDFHIKYCIGTGGYGSVYKAELPEGKVVALKKLHHSETEDSAFVKSFQNEAHVLSTVRHRNIVKLYGFCLHKKCMFLIYEYMERGSLFCVLRDDDEAIELNWTKRVSIVKSVAHALSYLHHDCTLSVVHRDISSNNILLDLNLEASVADFGTARLLHVDSSNRTL
;
A
#
# COMPACT_ATOMS: atom_id res chain seq x y z
N MET A 1 -77.66 -61.47 -47.06
CA MET A 1 -76.71 -61.54 -48.19
C MET A 1 -75.38 -60.93 -47.76
N ALA A 2 -74.48 -61.76 -47.36
CA ALA A 2 -73.13 -61.33 -47.04
C ALA A 2 -72.27 -61.61 -48.28
N CYS A 3 -71.83 -60.56 -48.96
CA CYS A 3 -70.89 -60.65 -50.06
C CYS A 3 -69.50 -60.90 -49.48
N ALA A 4 -68.99 -62.10 -49.70
CA ALA A 4 -67.57 -62.40 -49.44
C ALA A 4 -66.70 -61.59 -50.43
N PHE A 5 -66.00 -60.60 -49.92
CA PHE A 5 -64.95 -59.94 -50.68
C PHE A 5 -63.85 -61.01 -50.90
N SER A 6 -63.51 -61.30 -52.13
CA SER A 6 -62.50 -62.26 -52.49
C SER A 6 -61.14 -61.82 -52.01
N ASP A 7 -60.26 -62.76 -51.51
CA ASP A 7 -58.92 -62.54 -51.00
C ASP A 7 -58.05 -61.80 -52.01
N THR A 8 -58.36 -61.87 -53.27
CA THR A 8 -57.72 -61.13 -54.38
C THR A 8 -57.92 -59.60 -54.28
N CYS A 9 -59.17 -59.13 -53.85
CA CYS A 9 -59.40 -57.71 -53.67
C CYS A 9 -58.67 -57.13 -52.44
N ARG A 10 -58.51 -57.96 -51.36
CA ARG A 10 -57.70 -57.57 -50.18
C ARG A 10 -56.27 -57.50 -50.52
N ALA A 11 -55.66 -58.40 -51.27
CA ALA A 11 -54.27 -58.38 -51.71
C ALA A 11 -53.95 -57.18 -52.61
N VAL A 12 -54.89 -56.83 -53.54
CA VAL A 12 -54.71 -55.66 -54.40
C VAL A 12 -54.81 -54.33 -53.61
N ILE A 13 -55.72 -54.21 -52.64
CA ILE A 13 -55.78 -53.03 -51.75
C ILE A 13 -54.55 -52.91 -50.89
N VAL A 14 -54.04 -53.98 -50.31
CA VAL A 14 -52.78 -53.99 -49.53
C VAL A 14 -51.60 -53.60 -50.41
N PHE A 15 -51.50 -54.13 -51.65
CA PHE A 15 -50.45 -53.79 -52.55
C PHE A 15 -50.47 -52.32 -53.00
N ILE A 16 -51.69 -51.77 -53.26
CA ILE A 16 -51.85 -50.36 -53.58
C ILE A 16 -51.47 -49.49 -52.37
N TRP A 17 -51.88 -49.84 -51.13
CA TRP A 17 -51.53 -49.11 -49.92
C TRP A 17 -50.02 -49.18 -49.63
N THR A 18 -49.37 -50.31 -49.79
CA THR A 18 -47.91 -50.45 -49.62
C THR A 18 -47.14 -49.72 -50.73
N ALA A 19 -47.63 -49.71 -51.97
CA ALA A 19 -47.03 -48.96 -53.06
C ALA A 19 -47.20 -47.44 -52.84
N LEU A 20 -48.36 -46.98 -52.36
CA LEU A 20 -48.61 -45.56 -52.04
C LEU A 20 -47.77 -45.13 -50.83
N THR A 21 -47.67 -45.93 -49.77
CA THR A 21 -46.83 -45.61 -48.61
C THR A 21 -45.36 -45.61 -48.98
N LEU A 22 -44.86 -46.56 -49.79
CA LEU A 22 -43.47 -46.53 -50.30
C LEU A 22 -43.25 -45.31 -51.23
N SER A 23 -44.18 -44.93 -52.06
CA SER A 23 -44.05 -43.73 -52.89
C SER A 23 -44.07 -42.46 -52.05
N ILE A 24 -44.93 -42.36 -51.03
CA ILE A 24 -44.93 -41.22 -50.12
C ILE A 24 -43.65 -41.12 -49.33
N VAL A 25 -43.11 -42.24 -48.82
CA VAL A 25 -41.82 -42.33 -48.12
C VAL A 25 -40.65 -41.97 -49.09
N HIS A 26 -40.68 -42.42 -50.34
CA HIS A 26 -39.65 -42.08 -51.35
C HIS A 26 -39.73 -40.58 -51.74
N VAL A 27 -40.92 -40.02 -51.90
CA VAL A 27 -41.08 -38.59 -52.19
C VAL A 27 -40.68 -37.76 -50.96
N ALA A 28 -41.08 -38.18 -49.76
CA ALA A 28 -40.68 -37.50 -48.53
C ALA A 28 -39.14 -37.56 -48.29
N SER A 29 -38.52 -38.70 -48.57
CA SER A 29 -37.04 -38.81 -48.47
C SER A 29 -36.30 -38.04 -49.60
N ALA A 30 -36.81 -38.04 -50.84
CA ALA A 30 -36.27 -37.28 -51.96
C ALA A 30 -36.41 -35.74 -51.73
N THR A 31 -37.57 -35.31 -51.19
CA THR A 31 -37.78 -33.88 -50.84
C THR A 31 -36.87 -33.46 -49.68
N ASN A 32 -36.70 -34.30 -48.62
CA ASN A 32 -35.77 -34.02 -47.52
C ASN A 32 -34.31 -33.93 -48.05
N ILE A 33 -33.85 -34.89 -48.84
CA ILE A 33 -32.50 -34.86 -49.44
C ILE A 33 -32.33 -33.59 -50.29
N SER A 34 -33.31 -33.20 -51.08
CA SER A 34 -33.24 -31.98 -51.92
C SER A 34 -33.23 -30.71 -51.08
N ILE A 35 -33.96 -30.64 -49.97
CA ILE A 35 -33.95 -29.50 -49.02
C ILE A 35 -32.60 -29.43 -48.30
N HIS A 36 -32.05 -30.54 -47.83
CA HIS A 36 -30.73 -30.60 -47.15
C HIS A 36 -29.60 -30.19 -48.08
N VAL A 37 -29.56 -30.65 -49.33
CA VAL A 37 -28.57 -30.25 -50.35
C VAL A 37 -28.66 -28.74 -50.68
N ALA A 38 -29.86 -28.21 -50.76
CA ALA A 38 -30.05 -26.77 -51.00
C ALA A 38 -29.60 -25.92 -49.81
N ALA A 39 -29.88 -26.36 -48.59
CA ALA A 39 -29.47 -25.65 -47.39
C ALA A 39 -27.93 -25.66 -47.18
N SER A 40 -27.30 -26.80 -47.37
CA SER A 40 -25.84 -26.93 -47.32
C SER A 40 -25.11 -26.05 -48.37
N GLU A 41 -25.71 -25.92 -49.57
CA GLU A 41 -25.16 -25.02 -50.62
C GLU A 41 -25.35 -23.54 -50.23
N ILE A 42 -26.43 -23.14 -49.60
CA ILE A 42 -26.60 -21.77 -49.07
C ILE A 42 -25.55 -21.42 -48.04
N GLU A 43 -25.29 -22.30 -47.09
CA GLU A 43 -24.19 -22.12 -46.10
C GLU A 43 -22.86 -21.97 -46.77
N ARG A 44 -22.50 -22.85 -47.71
CA ARG A 44 -21.25 -22.82 -48.51
C ARG A 44 -21.12 -21.48 -49.25
N GLN A 45 -22.15 -21.00 -49.92
CA GLN A 45 -22.12 -19.72 -50.62
C GLN A 45 -21.95 -18.54 -49.66
N ALA A 46 -22.56 -18.58 -48.49
CA ALA A 46 -22.38 -17.55 -47.46
C ALA A 46 -20.94 -17.48 -46.95
N LEU A 47 -20.30 -18.64 -46.74
CA LEU A 47 -18.85 -18.69 -46.39
C LEU A 47 -18.00 -18.08 -47.51
N LEU A 48 -18.24 -18.43 -48.78
CA LEU A 48 -17.51 -17.90 -49.93
C LEU A 48 -17.66 -16.39 -50.08
N ASN A 49 -18.89 -15.90 -49.93
CA ASN A 49 -19.24 -14.48 -50.04
C ASN A 49 -18.56 -13.64 -48.93
N SER A 50 -18.28 -14.20 -47.75
CA SER A 50 -17.53 -13.53 -46.70
C SER A 50 -16.09 -13.17 -47.15
N GLY A 51 -15.52 -13.98 -48.08
CA GLY A 51 -14.14 -13.85 -48.55
C GLY A 51 -13.08 -14.34 -47.57
N TRP A 52 -13.47 -14.87 -46.40
CA TRP A 52 -12.54 -15.27 -45.33
C TRP A 52 -11.81 -16.59 -45.62
N TRP A 53 -12.40 -17.45 -46.49
CA TRP A 53 -11.82 -18.74 -46.88
C TRP A 53 -11.12 -18.71 -48.21
N LYS A 54 -11.01 -17.58 -48.93
CA LYS A 54 -10.48 -17.48 -50.31
C LYS A 54 -9.14 -18.20 -50.50
N ASP A 55 -8.25 -18.12 -49.55
CA ASP A 55 -6.91 -18.73 -49.60
C ASP A 55 -6.77 -19.97 -48.73
N ARG A 56 -7.87 -20.51 -48.19
CA ARG A 56 -7.90 -21.58 -47.17
C ARG A 56 -8.73 -22.79 -47.56
N ILE A 57 -9.35 -22.74 -48.74
CA ILE A 57 -10.10 -23.86 -49.26
C ILE A 57 -9.12 -24.93 -49.74
N PRO A 58 -9.20 -26.18 -49.27
CA PRO A 58 -8.35 -27.26 -49.76
C PRO A 58 -8.64 -27.51 -51.27
N GLN A 59 -7.60 -27.72 -52.07
CA GLN A 59 -7.67 -27.77 -53.57
C GLN A 59 -8.60 -28.88 -54.11
N ASN A 60 -9.08 -29.84 -53.29
CA ASN A 60 -9.84 -31.00 -53.74
C ASN A 60 -11.17 -31.23 -52.98
N THR A 61 -11.69 -30.26 -52.23
CA THR A 61 -12.93 -30.45 -51.49
C THR A 61 -14.00 -29.46 -51.92
N SER A 62 -15.05 -29.96 -52.57
CA SER A 62 -16.31 -29.25 -52.79
C SER A 62 -17.11 -29.15 -51.48
N ASP A 63 -16.81 -29.99 -50.48
CA ASP A 63 -17.48 -30.08 -49.22
C ASP A 63 -16.89 -29.04 -48.23
N HIS A 64 -17.70 -28.08 -47.79
CA HIS A 64 -17.31 -27.03 -46.86
C HIS A 64 -17.08 -27.54 -45.44
N CYS A 65 -17.61 -28.71 -45.09
CA CYS A 65 -17.37 -29.32 -43.76
C CYS A 65 -15.89 -29.76 -43.58
N GLY A 66 -15.14 -29.89 -44.67
CA GLY A 66 -13.69 -30.09 -44.65
C GLY A 66 -12.85 -28.81 -44.62
N TRP A 67 -13.46 -27.62 -44.56
CA TRP A 67 -12.73 -26.35 -44.56
C TRP A 67 -12.16 -26.03 -43.18
N VAL A 68 -11.03 -25.33 -43.17
CA VAL A 68 -10.41 -24.94 -41.90
C VAL A 68 -11.38 -24.14 -41.03
N GLY A 69 -11.59 -24.59 -39.79
CA GLY A 69 -12.42 -23.94 -38.81
C GLY A 69 -13.91 -24.17 -38.99
N ILE A 70 -14.35 -25.09 -39.87
CA ILE A 70 -15.76 -25.47 -40.01
C ILE A 70 -15.99 -26.85 -39.41
N THR A 71 -17.04 -26.96 -38.60
CA THR A 71 -17.56 -28.25 -38.12
C THR A 71 -19.03 -28.35 -38.53
N CYS A 72 -19.46 -29.54 -38.96
CA CYS A 72 -20.83 -29.81 -39.36
C CYS A 72 -21.43 -30.95 -38.50
N ASP A 73 -22.76 -30.99 -38.45
CA ASP A 73 -23.51 -32.11 -37.91
C ASP A 73 -23.56 -33.28 -38.94
N TYR A 74 -24.23 -34.35 -38.56
CA TYR A 74 -24.38 -35.55 -39.41
C TYR A 74 -25.21 -35.31 -40.68
N GLU A 75 -25.91 -34.16 -40.78
CA GLU A 75 -26.66 -33.76 -41.97
C GLU A 75 -25.88 -32.81 -42.88
N GLY A 76 -24.62 -32.52 -42.52
CA GLY A 76 -23.73 -31.60 -43.26
C GLY A 76 -24.07 -30.14 -43.05
N ARG A 77 -24.78 -29.78 -41.95
CA ARG A 77 -25.10 -28.40 -41.58
C ARG A 77 -24.02 -27.85 -40.63
N ILE A 78 -23.67 -26.62 -40.84
CA ILE A 78 -22.61 -25.97 -40.01
C ILE A 78 -23.09 -25.75 -38.60
N THR A 79 -22.39 -26.34 -37.60
CA THR A 79 -22.58 -26.15 -36.19
C THR A 79 -21.54 -25.23 -35.56
N ASP A 80 -20.30 -25.23 -36.11
CA ASP A 80 -19.22 -24.45 -35.54
C ASP A 80 -18.43 -23.70 -36.64
N ILE A 81 -18.09 -22.46 -36.35
CA ILE A 81 -17.17 -21.62 -37.09
C ILE A 81 -16.08 -21.15 -36.12
N GLY A 82 -14.88 -21.75 -36.22
CA GLY A 82 -13.74 -21.45 -35.36
C GLY A 82 -12.55 -20.95 -36.16
N LEU A 83 -12.37 -19.63 -36.26
CA LEU A 83 -11.30 -18.97 -37.00
C LEU A 83 -10.49 -18.01 -36.09
N GLN A 84 -10.32 -18.36 -34.83
CA GLN A 84 -9.51 -17.60 -33.88
C GLN A 84 -8.08 -17.43 -34.39
N LYS A 85 -7.48 -16.22 -34.21
CA LYS A 85 -6.10 -15.90 -34.60
C LYS A 85 -5.76 -16.24 -36.05
N SER A 86 -6.73 -16.15 -36.93
CA SER A 86 -6.62 -16.55 -38.32
C SER A 86 -6.31 -15.40 -39.27
N ASN A 87 -5.96 -14.22 -38.76
CA ASN A 87 -5.65 -13.02 -39.55
C ASN A 87 -6.76 -12.66 -40.58
N ILE A 88 -8.01 -12.87 -40.19
CA ILE A 88 -9.17 -12.52 -41.02
C ILE A 88 -9.32 -10.99 -41.00
N LYS A 89 -9.70 -10.45 -42.19
CA LYS A 89 -9.87 -9.01 -42.42
C LYS A 89 -11.20 -8.74 -43.12
N GLY A 90 -11.72 -7.53 -42.93
CA GLY A 90 -12.92 -7.04 -43.58
C GLY A 90 -14.06 -6.85 -42.60
N GLU A 91 -15.24 -6.60 -43.09
CA GLU A 91 -16.42 -6.33 -42.24
C GLU A 91 -17.09 -7.63 -41.78
N LEU A 92 -17.47 -7.68 -40.50
CA LEU A 92 -18.20 -8.81 -39.92
C LEU A 92 -19.50 -9.10 -40.66
N GLY A 93 -20.21 -8.05 -41.10
CA GLY A 93 -21.49 -8.16 -41.82
C GLY A 93 -21.38 -8.81 -43.20
N ARG A 94 -20.18 -9.15 -43.68
CA ARG A 94 -20.03 -9.94 -44.91
C ARG A 94 -20.48 -11.39 -44.73
N LEU A 95 -20.42 -11.91 -43.52
CA LEU A 95 -21.02 -13.21 -43.20
C LEU A 95 -22.53 -13.04 -42.98
N ASN A 96 -23.33 -13.61 -43.87
CA ASN A 96 -24.77 -13.56 -43.69
C ASN A 96 -25.23 -14.59 -42.66
N PHE A 97 -25.45 -14.13 -41.43
CA PHE A 97 -25.83 -14.98 -40.31
C PHE A 97 -27.12 -15.76 -40.54
N SER A 98 -28.08 -15.22 -41.30
CA SER A 98 -29.35 -15.91 -41.59
C SER A 98 -29.16 -17.22 -42.34
N CYS A 99 -27.99 -17.47 -42.91
CA CYS A 99 -27.67 -18.71 -43.59
C CYS A 99 -27.29 -19.87 -42.69
N PHE A 100 -27.04 -19.63 -41.35
CA PHE A 100 -26.49 -20.61 -40.44
C PHE A 100 -27.42 -20.93 -39.23
N PRO A 101 -28.63 -21.43 -39.48
CA PRO A 101 -29.65 -21.62 -38.40
C PRO A 101 -29.22 -22.67 -37.35
N ASN A 102 -28.28 -23.57 -37.68
CA ASN A 102 -27.80 -24.62 -36.77
C ASN A 102 -26.53 -24.24 -36.04
N LEU A 103 -25.97 -23.04 -36.24
CA LEU A 103 -24.75 -22.60 -35.64
C LEU A 103 -24.88 -22.53 -34.10
N GLN A 104 -23.95 -23.23 -33.38
CA GLN A 104 -23.87 -23.30 -31.95
C GLN A 104 -22.62 -22.58 -31.42
N TYR A 105 -21.53 -22.60 -32.17
CA TYR A 105 -20.25 -22.04 -31.80
C TYR A 105 -19.72 -21.07 -32.87
N LEU A 106 -19.45 -19.83 -32.48
CA LEU A 106 -18.85 -18.81 -33.36
C LEU A 106 -17.63 -18.19 -32.67
N ASP A 107 -16.44 -18.54 -33.10
CA ASP A 107 -15.19 -17.96 -32.62
C ASP A 107 -14.40 -17.30 -33.77
N LEU A 108 -14.40 -15.98 -33.74
CA LEU A 108 -13.65 -15.10 -34.66
C LEU A 108 -12.69 -14.21 -33.87
N GLY A 109 -12.35 -14.56 -32.62
CA GLY A 109 -11.50 -13.80 -31.71
C GLY A 109 -10.08 -13.60 -32.26
N SER A 110 -9.43 -12.53 -31.83
CA SER A 110 -8.05 -12.17 -32.16
C SER A 110 -7.82 -12.10 -33.69
N ASN A 111 -8.62 -11.32 -34.39
CA ASN A 111 -8.54 -11.08 -35.82
C ASN A 111 -8.49 -9.57 -36.14
N ASN A 112 -8.68 -9.21 -37.41
CA ASN A 112 -8.75 -7.80 -37.84
C ASN A 112 -10.07 -7.48 -38.53
N LEU A 113 -11.16 -7.99 -37.92
CA LEU A 113 -12.52 -7.74 -38.39
C LEU A 113 -12.98 -6.32 -38.03
N SER A 114 -13.74 -5.69 -38.88
CA SER A 114 -14.28 -4.34 -38.75
C SER A 114 -15.79 -4.30 -39.00
N GLY A 115 -16.35 -3.10 -38.99
CA GLY A 115 -17.81 -2.90 -39.13
C GLY A 115 -18.56 -3.12 -37.83
N SER A 116 -19.89 -3.16 -37.91
CA SER A 116 -20.76 -3.38 -36.74
C SER A 116 -21.21 -4.84 -36.63
N ILE A 117 -21.60 -5.23 -35.43
CA ILE A 117 -22.31 -6.50 -35.21
C ILE A 117 -23.69 -6.38 -35.86
N PRO A 118 -24.04 -7.23 -36.86
CA PRO A 118 -25.32 -7.12 -37.54
C PRO A 118 -26.51 -7.50 -36.65
N SER A 119 -27.65 -6.81 -36.83
CA SER A 119 -28.91 -7.15 -36.12
C SER A 119 -29.39 -8.56 -36.44
N GLN A 120 -29.05 -9.08 -37.63
CA GLN A 120 -29.36 -10.44 -38.07
C GLN A 120 -28.72 -11.53 -37.21
N ILE A 121 -27.93 -11.16 -36.16
CA ILE A 121 -27.41 -12.11 -35.17
C ILE A 121 -28.54 -12.90 -34.47
N ASP A 122 -29.77 -12.34 -34.42
CA ASP A 122 -30.97 -13.00 -33.88
C ASP A 122 -31.38 -14.26 -34.64
N SER A 123 -30.99 -14.39 -35.92
CA SER A 123 -31.25 -15.59 -36.73
C SER A 123 -30.44 -16.83 -36.25
N LEU A 124 -29.43 -16.64 -35.45
CA LEU A 124 -28.58 -17.70 -34.88
C LEU A 124 -29.18 -18.25 -33.56
N SER A 125 -30.43 -18.71 -33.59
CA SER A 125 -31.19 -19.07 -32.38
C SER A 125 -30.62 -20.23 -31.57
N ASN A 126 -29.75 -21.07 -32.17
CA ASN A 126 -29.09 -22.21 -31.54
C ASN A 126 -27.70 -21.86 -30.95
N LEU A 127 -27.30 -20.59 -31.10
CA LEU A 127 -25.94 -20.17 -30.70
C LEU A 127 -25.78 -20.23 -29.18
N THR A 128 -24.70 -20.90 -28.76
CA THR A 128 -24.30 -21.09 -27.36
C THR A 128 -23.07 -20.27 -27.00
N TYR A 129 -22.12 -20.13 -27.94
CA TYR A 129 -20.87 -19.43 -27.70
C TYR A 129 -20.59 -18.40 -28.80
N ILE A 130 -20.32 -17.15 -28.40
CA ILE A 130 -19.86 -16.06 -29.28
C ILE A 130 -18.56 -15.50 -28.73
N TYR A 131 -17.49 -15.60 -29.53
CA TYR A 131 -16.19 -14.97 -29.29
C TYR A 131 -15.84 -14.06 -30.47
N LEU A 132 -15.90 -12.74 -30.24
CA LEU A 132 -15.53 -11.69 -31.21
C LEU A 132 -14.45 -10.78 -30.63
N TYR A 133 -13.82 -11.15 -29.50
CA TYR A 133 -12.84 -10.35 -28.79
C TYR A 133 -11.59 -10.06 -29.63
N GLU A 134 -10.84 -9.01 -29.25
CA GLU A 134 -9.60 -8.58 -29.96
C GLU A 134 -9.82 -8.42 -31.46
N ASN A 135 -10.75 -7.54 -31.85
CA ASN A 135 -11.02 -7.16 -33.23
C ASN A 135 -11.13 -5.63 -33.36
N ASN A 136 -11.51 -5.13 -34.50
CA ASN A 136 -11.69 -3.70 -34.76
C ASN A 136 -13.19 -3.36 -35.00
N LEU A 137 -14.10 -4.08 -34.32
CA LEU A 137 -15.55 -3.90 -34.46
C LEU A 137 -15.98 -2.54 -33.91
N THR A 138 -16.95 -1.91 -34.57
CA THR A 138 -17.45 -0.57 -34.27
C THR A 138 -18.98 -0.56 -34.16
N GLY A 139 -19.58 0.60 -33.83
CA GLY A 139 -21.01 0.71 -33.68
C GLY A 139 -21.50 0.19 -32.32
N THR A 140 -22.79 -0.03 -32.18
CA THR A 140 -23.44 -0.45 -30.95
C THR A 140 -23.61 -1.96 -30.87
N ILE A 141 -23.70 -2.49 -29.65
CA ILE A 141 -24.18 -3.86 -29.44
C ILE A 141 -25.66 -3.91 -29.82
N PRO A 142 -26.09 -4.76 -30.80
CA PRO A 142 -27.47 -4.81 -31.23
C PRO A 142 -28.36 -5.41 -30.12
N LYS A 143 -29.54 -4.82 -29.90
CA LYS A 143 -30.53 -5.30 -28.90
C LYS A 143 -31.02 -6.73 -29.21
N GLU A 144 -30.92 -7.13 -30.45
CA GLU A 144 -31.30 -8.43 -30.98
C GLU A 144 -30.48 -9.58 -30.33
N ILE A 145 -29.32 -9.30 -29.73
CA ILE A 145 -28.59 -10.26 -28.93
C ILE A 145 -29.43 -10.85 -27.78
N GLY A 146 -30.38 -10.08 -27.24
CA GLY A 146 -31.29 -10.55 -26.20
C GLY A 146 -32.25 -11.67 -26.64
N SER A 147 -32.36 -11.97 -27.95
CA SER A 147 -33.16 -13.09 -28.48
C SER A 147 -32.40 -14.43 -28.44
N LEU A 148 -31.09 -14.44 -28.26
CA LEU A 148 -30.24 -15.62 -28.22
C LEU A 148 -30.36 -16.37 -26.90
N ARG A 149 -31.45 -17.06 -26.69
CA ARG A 149 -31.82 -17.65 -25.38
C ARG A 149 -30.94 -18.83 -24.94
N ASN A 150 -30.22 -19.45 -25.89
CA ASN A 150 -29.32 -20.57 -25.61
C ASN A 150 -27.89 -20.11 -25.30
N LEU A 151 -27.60 -18.80 -25.42
CA LEU A 151 -26.25 -18.26 -25.28
C LEU A 151 -25.76 -18.39 -23.84
N GLU A 152 -24.60 -19.03 -23.67
CA GLU A 152 -23.88 -19.23 -22.42
C GLU A 152 -22.69 -18.27 -22.30
N VAL A 153 -22.01 -17.99 -23.42
CA VAL A 153 -20.84 -17.11 -23.45
C VAL A 153 -20.99 -16.04 -24.54
N LEU A 154 -20.84 -14.79 -24.11
CA LEU A 154 -20.73 -13.61 -24.98
C LEU A 154 -19.46 -12.87 -24.66
N ASP A 155 -18.46 -12.96 -25.55
CA ASP A 155 -17.21 -12.23 -25.42
C ASP A 155 -17.00 -11.30 -26.62
N LEU A 156 -17.13 -9.99 -26.34
CA LEU A 156 -16.94 -8.89 -27.29
C LEU A 156 -15.77 -8.00 -26.87
N GLY A 157 -14.92 -8.46 -25.95
CA GLY A 157 -13.84 -7.70 -25.35
C GLY A 157 -12.84 -7.14 -26.38
N SER A 158 -12.15 -6.08 -26.02
CA SER A 158 -11.05 -5.49 -26.80
C SER A 158 -11.46 -5.16 -28.26
N ASN A 159 -12.48 -4.31 -28.41
CA ASN A 159 -12.99 -3.81 -29.67
C ASN A 159 -13.17 -2.28 -29.65
N ASN A 160 -13.84 -1.71 -30.62
CA ASN A 160 -14.18 -0.29 -30.72
C ASN A 160 -15.69 -0.02 -30.58
N LEU A 161 -16.44 -0.95 -29.93
CA LEU A 161 -17.88 -0.84 -29.74
C LEU A 161 -18.22 0.37 -28.87
N ASN A 162 -19.32 1.05 -29.17
CA ASN A 162 -19.76 2.25 -28.51
C ASN A 162 -21.27 2.18 -28.16
N GLY A 163 -21.83 3.29 -27.65
CA GLY A 163 -23.21 3.34 -27.20
C GLY A 163 -23.41 2.69 -25.83
N THR A 164 -24.62 2.27 -25.53
CA THR A 164 -24.99 1.67 -24.23
C THR A 164 -25.05 0.14 -24.34
N ILE A 165 -24.87 -0.52 -23.21
CA ILE A 165 -25.17 -1.95 -23.09
C ILE A 165 -26.69 -2.11 -23.22
N PRO A 166 -27.21 -2.88 -24.20
CA PRO A 166 -28.63 -3.04 -24.40
C PRO A 166 -29.29 -3.81 -23.23
N ILE A 167 -30.42 -3.34 -22.77
CA ILE A 167 -31.15 -3.96 -21.65
C ILE A 167 -31.61 -5.38 -21.95
N GLU A 168 -31.82 -5.66 -23.23
CA GLU A 168 -32.28 -6.95 -23.72
C GLU A 168 -31.31 -8.08 -23.46
N ILE A 169 -30.01 -7.79 -23.16
CA ILE A 169 -29.04 -8.79 -22.69
C ILE A 169 -29.53 -9.50 -21.43
N GLY A 170 -30.29 -8.81 -20.55
CA GLY A 170 -30.91 -9.40 -19.38
C GLY A 170 -31.92 -10.51 -19.69
N SER A 171 -32.36 -10.67 -20.96
CA SER A 171 -33.26 -11.76 -21.39
C SER A 171 -32.54 -13.06 -21.71
N VAL A 172 -31.18 -13.06 -21.74
CA VAL A 172 -30.34 -14.23 -22.06
C VAL A 172 -30.08 -15.02 -20.77
N ARG A 173 -31.05 -15.85 -20.38
CA ARG A 173 -31.07 -16.49 -19.05
C ARG A 173 -29.99 -17.52 -18.79
N ASN A 174 -29.42 -18.11 -19.86
CA ASN A 174 -28.42 -19.14 -19.78
C ASN A 174 -26.99 -18.55 -19.71
N LEU A 175 -26.85 -17.21 -19.82
CA LEU A 175 -25.56 -16.56 -19.88
C LEU A 175 -24.75 -16.81 -18.59
N GLU A 176 -23.57 -17.41 -18.75
CA GLU A 176 -22.61 -17.68 -17.69
C GLU A 176 -21.43 -16.69 -17.75
N THR A 177 -21.04 -16.27 -18.93
CA THR A 177 -19.94 -15.32 -19.16
C THR A 177 -20.37 -14.17 -20.03
N LEU A 178 -20.16 -12.95 -19.54
CA LEU A 178 -20.31 -11.71 -20.30
C LEU A 178 -19.03 -10.88 -20.17
N SER A 179 -18.27 -10.80 -21.25
CA SER A 179 -17.10 -9.95 -21.37
C SER A 179 -17.34 -8.89 -22.46
N LEU A 180 -17.27 -7.61 -22.04
CA LEU A 180 -17.39 -6.41 -22.86
C LEU A 180 -16.22 -5.45 -22.63
N ASP A 181 -15.14 -5.93 -22.03
CA ASP A 181 -13.98 -5.13 -21.63
C ASP A 181 -13.30 -4.43 -22.81
N GLY A 182 -12.50 -3.41 -22.52
CA GLY A 182 -11.66 -2.78 -23.56
C GLY A 182 -12.43 -2.19 -24.74
N ASN A 183 -13.60 -1.57 -24.50
CA ASN A 183 -14.43 -0.96 -25.53
C ASN A 183 -14.65 0.55 -25.26
N LYS A 184 -15.59 1.15 -25.98
CA LYS A 184 -15.99 2.57 -25.83
C LYS A 184 -17.41 2.69 -25.33
N LEU A 185 -17.95 1.64 -24.68
CA LEU A 185 -19.29 1.61 -24.16
C LEU A 185 -19.52 2.70 -23.11
N SER A 186 -20.67 3.33 -23.13
CA SER A 186 -21.02 4.47 -22.31
C SER A 186 -22.43 4.35 -21.72
N GLY A 187 -22.84 5.33 -20.94
CA GLY A 187 -24.14 5.31 -20.26
C GLY A 187 -24.03 4.70 -18.86
N VAL A 188 -25.18 4.42 -18.27
CA VAL A 188 -25.28 3.81 -16.93
C VAL A 188 -25.29 2.30 -17.05
N LEU A 189 -24.86 1.63 -15.99
CA LEU A 189 -25.05 0.18 -15.88
C LEU A 189 -26.54 -0.13 -15.97
N PRO A 190 -26.95 -1.10 -16.81
CA PRO A 190 -28.35 -1.42 -16.96
C PRO A 190 -28.98 -1.82 -15.61
N ILE A 191 -30.04 -1.13 -15.20
CA ILE A 191 -30.75 -1.40 -13.94
C ILE A 191 -31.29 -2.84 -13.86
N TYR A 192 -31.30 -3.52 -15.00
CA TYR A 192 -31.94 -4.84 -15.23
C TYR A 192 -31.01 -6.04 -14.93
N PHE A 193 -29.78 -5.81 -14.45
CA PHE A 193 -29.02 -6.90 -13.81
C PHE A 193 -29.75 -7.43 -12.57
N GLY A 194 -30.83 -6.77 -12.12
CA GLY A 194 -31.54 -7.16 -10.93
C GLY A 194 -32.94 -6.61 -10.64
N THR A 195 -33.50 -5.66 -11.38
CA THR A 195 -34.94 -5.28 -11.20
C THR A 195 -35.83 -6.01 -12.15
N ILE A 196 -36.64 -6.82 -11.62
CA ILE A 196 -37.68 -7.63 -12.21
C ILE A 196 -38.94 -6.79 -12.42
N PRO A 197 -39.54 -6.77 -13.60
CA PRO A 197 -40.94 -7.10 -13.68
C PRO A 197 -41.07 -8.56 -13.25
N ILE A 198 -42.05 -8.91 -12.49
CA ILE A 198 -42.31 -10.19 -11.79
C ILE A 198 -42.06 -11.47 -12.64
N GLU A 199 -41.73 -11.34 -13.93
CA GLU A 199 -41.66 -12.42 -14.92
C GLU A 199 -40.28 -12.64 -15.56
N ILE A 200 -39.24 -11.82 -15.25
CA ILE A 200 -37.91 -11.99 -15.83
C ILE A 200 -36.93 -12.33 -14.72
N GLU A 201 -36.73 -13.60 -14.51
CA GLU A 201 -35.58 -14.11 -13.72
C GLU A 201 -34.29 -13.66 -14.40
N SER A 202 -33.63 -12.65 -13.84
CA SER A 202 -32.38 -12.06 -14.31
C SER A 202 -31.27 -13.10 -14.46
N LEU A 203 -30.15 -12.73 -15.08
CA LEU A 203 -28.94 -13.51 -15.37
C LEU A 203 -28.39 -14.27 -14.15
N ARG A 204 -29.21 -15.20 -13.61
CA ARG A 204 -28.88 -15.95 -12.39
C ARG A 204 -27.74 -16.95 -12.58
N ASN A 205 -27.49 -17.33 -13.84
CA ASN A 205 -26.41 -18.24 -14.18
C ASN A 205 -25.06 -17.55 -14.37
N LEU A 206 -25.05 -16.19 -14.39
CA LEU A 206 -23.84 -15.44 -14.67
C LEU A 206 -22.79 -15.68 -13.58
N GLN A 207 -21.60 -16.15 -14.02
CA GLN A 207 -20.45 -16.45 -13.20
C GLN A 207 -19.31 -15.45 -13.41
N TRP A 208 -19.16 -14.92 -14.64
CA TRP A 208 -18.11 -13.95 -15.01
C TRP A 208 -18.74 -12.74 -15.68
N LEU A 209 -18.48 -11.57 -15.11
CA LEU A 209 -18.90 -10.28 -15.65
C LEU A 209 -17.69 -9.35 -15.72
N ASP A 210 -17.21 -9.11 -16.94
CA ASP A 210 -16.17 -8.14 -17.21
C ASP A 210 -16.68 -7.00 -18.08
N LEU A 211 -16.76 -5.80 -17.51
CA LEU A 211 -17.13 -4.54 -18.16
C LEU A 211 -16.00 -3.50 -18.05
N SER A 212 -14.80 -3.96 -17.73
CA SER A 212 -13.64 -3.10 -17.49
C SER A 212 -13.22 -2.28 -18.71
N SER A 213 -12.43 -1.25 -18.50
CA SER A 213 -11.84 -0.45 -19.57
C SER A 213 -12.86 0.09 -20.58
N ASN A 214 -13.92 0.75 -20.06
CA ASN A 214 -14.99 1.37 -20.84
C ASN A 214 -15.23 2.83 -20.41
N LYS A 215 -16.36 3.41 -20.79
CA LYS A 215 -16.77 4.77 -20.41
C LYS A 215 -18.07 4.77 -19.63
N LEU A 216 -18.40 3.66 -18.96
CA LEU A 216 -19.60 3.50 -18.17
C LEU A 216 -19.63 4.52 -17.00
N SER A 217 -20.78 5.07 -16.70
CA SER A 217 -20.96 6.14 -15.72
C SER A 217 -22.21 5.88 -14.83
N GLY A 218 -22.51 6.82 -13.94
CA GLY A 218 -23.61 6.63 -12.98
C GLY A 218 -23.17 5.79 -11.79
N THR A 219 -24.14 5.21 -11.08
CA THR A 219 -23.91 4.42 -9.86
C THR A 219 -23.97 2.93 -10.14
N ILE A 220 -23.31 2.14 -9.32
CA ILE A 220 -23.50 0.69 -9.30
C ILE A 220 -24.91 0.42 -8.73
N PRO A 221 -25.82 -0.23 -9.49
CA PRO A 221 -27.17 -0.48 -9.02
C PRO A 221 -27.16 -1.54 -7.90
N LYS A 222 -28.06 -1.37 -6.91
CA LYS A 222 -28.20 -2.35 -5.82
C LYS A 222 -28.57 -3.75 -6.30
N GLU A 223 -29.22 -3.82 -7.44
CA GLU A 223 -29.67 -5.02 -8.13
C GLU A 223 -28.52 -5.94 -8.55
N ILE A 224 -27.29 -5.44 -8.62
CA ILE A 224 -26.08 -6.26 -8.83
C ILE A 224 -26.01 -7.43 -7.81
N GLY A 225 -26.52 -7.22 -6.59
CA GLY A 225 -26.58 -8.23 -5.55
C GLY A 225 -27.52 -9.41 -5.85
N SER A 226 -28.29 -9.39 -6.96
CA SER A 226 -29.10 -10.54 -7.40
C SER A 226 -28.30 -11.61 -8.15
N LEU A 227 -27.10 -11.28 -8.65
CA LEU A 227 -26.21 -12.17 -9.41
C LEU A 227 -25.45 -13.13 -8.47
N ARG A 228 -26.17 -13.96 -7.73
CA ARG A 228 -25.63 -14.75 -6.61
C ARG A 228 -24.59 -15.80 -6.99
N ASN A 229 -24.58 -16.22 -8.26
CA ASN A 229 -23.64 -17.21 -8.79
C ASN A 229 -22.34 -16.57 -9.30
N LEU A 230 -22.25 -15.23 -9.28
CA LEU A 230 -21.11 -14.50 -9.79
C LEU A 230 -19.84 -14.85 -9.00
N LYS A 231 -18.81 -15.29 -9.71
CA LYS A 231 -17.47 -15.63 -9.19
C LYS A 231 -16.50 -14.48 -9.41
N GLU A 232 -16.60 -13.81 -10.56
CA GLU A 232 -15.74 -12.69 -10.90
C GLU A 232 -16.56 -11.50 -11.39
N LEU A 233 -16.24 -10.32 -10.85
CA LEU A 233 -16.83 -9.04 -11.23
C LEU A 233 -15.71 -8.04 -11.45
N ASP A 234 -15.51 -7.65 -12.72
CA ASP A 234 -14.60 -6.56 -13.06
C ASP A 234 -15.37 -5.37 -13.68
N LEU A 235 -15.34 -4.25 -12.98
CA LEU A 235 -15.88 -2.95 -13.39
C LEU A 235 -14.80 -1.89 -13.48
N SER A 236 -13.53 -2.28 -13.45
CA SER A 236 -12.38 -1.37 -13.39
C SER A 236 -12.27 -0.45 -14.60
N SER A 237 -11.52 0.64 -14.45
CA SER A 237 -11.21 1.57 -15.54
C SER A 237 -12.47 2.10 -16.27
N ASN A 238 -13.41 2.66 -15.50
CA ASN A 238 -14.65 3.26 -15.97
C ASN A 238 -14.85 4.67 -15.34
N LYS A 239 -16.05 5.21 -15.42
CA LYS A 239 -16.45 6.50 -14.81
C LYS A 239 -17.55 6.32 -13.77
N LEU A 240 -17.68 5.13 -13.20
CA LEU A 240 -18.68 4.80 -12.20
C LEU A 240 -18.48 5.64 -10.94
N GLY A 241 -19.55 6.12 -10.33
CA GLY A 241 -19.51 6.98 -9.16
C GLY A 241 -20.53 6.56 -8.10
N GLY A 242 -20.72 7.46 -7.11
CA GLY A 242 -21.61 7.17 -5.98
C GLY A 242 -20.99 6.23 -4.96
N VAL A 243 -21.82 5.64 -4.12
CA VAL A 243 -21.39 4.71 -3.06
C VAL A 243 -21.56 3.26 -3.50
N LEU A 244 -20.74 2.38 -2.95
CA LEU A 244 -20.88 0.94 -3.15
C LEU A 244 -22.19 0.46 -2.46
N PRO A 245 -23.11 -0.22 -3.18
CA PRO A 245 -24.34 -0.67 -2.59
C PRO A 245 -24.11 -1.77 -1.55
N GLN A 246 -24.91 -1.76 -0.48
CA GLN A 246 -24.80 -2.76 0.59
C GLN A 246 -25.14 -4.17 0.09
N GLU A 247 -26.01 -4.27 -0.90
CA GLU A 247 -26.47 -5.51 -1.54
C GLU A 247 -25.33 -6.31 -2.20
N ILE A 248 -24.15 -5.71 -2.37
CA ILE A 248 -22.92 -6.41 -2.80
C ILE A 248 -22.65 -7.63 -1.91
N GLU A 249 -23.04 -7.58 -0.63
CA GLU A 249 -22.90 -8.70 0.32
C GLU A 249 -23.59 -9.99 -0.08
N ASN A 250 -24.55 -9.91 -1.04
CA ASN A 250 -25.31 -11.06 -1.52
C ASN A 250 -24.53 -11.93 -2.51
N LEU A 251 -23.43 -11.44 -3.08
CA LEU A 251 -22.59 -12.13 -4.06
C LEU A 251 -21.70 -13.19 -3.37
N LYS A 252 -22.30 -14.15 -2.69
CA LYS A 252 -21.58 -15.11 -1.83
C LYS A 252 -20.60 -16.03 -2.55
N SER A 253 -20.76 -16.21 -3.86
CA SER A 253 -19.87 -17.03 -4.69
C SER A 253 -18.63 -16.26 -5.18
N LEU A 254 -18.58 -14.93 -4.93
CA LEU A 254 -17.55 -14.07 -5.48
C LEU A 254 -16.17 -14.39 -4.92
N THR A 255 -15.21 -14.63 -5.81
CA THR A 255 -13.79 -14.87 -5.53
C THR A 255 -12.91 -13.70 -5.95
N ALA A 256 -13.31 -12.97 -7.00
CA ALA A 256 -12.58 -11.80 -7.48
C ALA A 256 -13.51 -10.60 -7.66
N LEU A 257 -13.10 -9.44 -7.11
CA LEU A 257 -13.79 -8.17 -7.25
C LEU A 257 -12.80 -7.08 -7.59
N SER A 258 -12.96 -6.51 -8.78
CA SER A 258 -12.17 -5.38 -9.27
C SER A 258 -13.07 -4.20 -9.63
N MET A 259 -12.82 -3.04 -9.02
CA MET A 259 -13.54 -1.79 -9.26
C MET A 259 -12.60 -0.58 -9.34
N ASP A 260 -11.31 -0.84 -9.50
CA ASP A 260 -10.29 0.22 -9.52
C ASP A 260 -10.44 1.18 -10.70
N ALA A 261 -9.78 2.34 -10.59
CA ALA A 261 -9.81 3.39 -11.59
C ALA A 261 -11.24 3.83 -11.98
N ASN A 262 -12.01 4.25 -10.98
CA ASN A 262 -13.37 4.77 -11.10
C ASN A 262 -13.54 6.06 -10.28
N ASN A 263 -14.79 6.54 -10.12
CA ASN A 263 -15.13 7.71 -9.30
C ASN A 263 -15.95 7.32 -8.05
N LEU A 264 -15.88 6.05 -7.61
CA LEU A 264 -16.61 5.54 -6.45
C LEU A 264 -16.17 6.25 -5.18
N GLY A 265 -17.09 6.57 -4.29
CA GLY A 265 -16.82 7.34 -3.08
C GLY A 265 -17.63 6.86 -1.88
N GLY A 266 -17.59 7.67 -0.80
CA GLY A 266 -18.16 7.27 0.48
C GLY A 266 -17.26 6.27 1.23
N PRO A 267 -17.68 5.81 2.41
CA PRO A 267 -16.94 4.79 3.16
C PRO A 267 -17.08 3.41 2.50
N ILE A 268 -16.04 2.59 2.63
CA ILE A 268 -16.12 1.16 2.24
C ILE A 268 -17.14 0.50 3.18
N PRO A 269 -18.25 -0.08 2.67
CA PRO A 269 -19.26 -0.66 3.54
C PRO A 269 -18.73 -1.94 4.22
N SER A 270 -18.91 -2.05 5.53
CA SER A 270 -18.48 -3.25 6.28
C SER A 270 -19.15 -4.53 5.81
N THR A 271 -20.32 -4.42 5.15
CA THR A 271 -21.05 -5.56 4.54
C THR A 271 -20.28 -6.22 3.40
N LEU A 272 -19.38 -5.48 2.70
CA LEU A 272 -18.48 -6.04 1.69
C LEU A 272 -17.66 -7.21 2.26
N PHE A 273 -17.22 -7.09 3.51
CA PHE A 273 -16.38 -8.09 4.17
C PHE A 273 -17.15 -9.33 4.67
N ARG A 274 -18.42 -9.47 4.29
CA ARG A 274 -19.20 -10.71 4.41
C ARG A 274 -19.05 -11.66 3.21
N LEU A 275 -18.27 -11.25 2.20
CA LEU A 275 -17.92 -12.04 1.02
C LEU A 275 -16.70 -12.93 1.32
N THR A 276 -16.86 -13.92 2.16
CA THR A 276 -15.77 -14.72 2.73
C THR A 276 -14.95 -15.54 1.74
N ASN A 277 -15.45 -15.72 0.51
CA ASN A 277 -14.77 -16.45 -0.56
C ASN A 277 -13.81 -15.59 -1.38
N ILE A 278 -13.78 -14.26 -1.15
CA ILE A 278 -12.91 -13.36 -1.93
C ILE A 278 -11.44 -13.70 -1.70
N GLU A 279 -10.73 -13.86 -2.82
CA GLU A 279 -9.30 -14.06 -2.93
C GLU A 279 -8.59 -12.81 -3.50
N TYR A 280 -9.27 -12.08 -4.36
CA TYR A 280 -8.78 -10.85 -4.99
C TYR A 280 -9.78 -9.70 -4.77
N LEU A 281 -9.31 -8.60 -4.16
CA LEU A 281 -10.10 -7.38 -3.94
C LEU A 281 -9.30 -6.15 -4.36
N SER A 282 -9.74 -5.48 -5.42
CA SER A 282 -9.19 -4.21 -5.89
C SER A 282 -10.23 -3.12 -5.93
N LEU A 283 -10.03 -2.06 -5.12
CA LEU A 283 -10.84 -0.84 -5.06
C LEU A 283 -9.98 0.42 -5.24
N GLY A 284 -8.76 0.24 -5.76
CA GLY A 284 -7.78 1.30 -5.92
C GLY A 284 -8.23 2.41 -6.86
N PHE A 285 -7.52 3.55 -6.83
CA PHE A 285 -7.75 4.69 -7.74
C PHE A 285 -9.23 5.12 -7.83
N ASN A 286 -9.81 5.35 -6.65
CA ASN A 286 -11.19 5.79 -6.48
C ASN A 286 -11.25 7.00 -5.53
N ARG A 287 -12.41 7.28 -4.96
CA ARG A 287 -12.63 8.37 -4.00
C ARG A 287 -13.16 7.87 -2.66
N PHE A 288 -12.92 6.60 -2.32
CA PHE A 288 -13.31 6.03 -1.04
C PHE A 288 -12.68 6.81 0.12
N ASN A 289 -13.45 7.06 1.17
CA ASN A 289 -13.03 7.80 2.35
C ASN A 289 -13.36 7.04 3.65
N GLY A 290 -13.10 7.67 4.80
CA GLY A 290 -13.25 6.99 6.09
C GLY A 290 -12.11 6.03 6.38
N SER A 291 -12.26 5.19 7.39
CA SER A 291 -11.24 4.22 7.79
C SER A 291 -11.44 2.87 7.10
N ILE A 292 -10.37 2.08 7.01
CA ILE A 292 -10.44 0.68 6.59
C ILE A 292 -11.22 -0.08 7.67
N PRO A 293 -12.37 -0.70 7.34
CA PRO A 293 -13.15 -1.43 8.32
C PRO A 293 -12.41 -2.65 8.89
N ARG A 294 -12.47 -2.83 10.21
CA ARG A 294 -11.84 -3.99 10.88
C ARG A 294 -12.40 -5.34 10.45
N GLU A 295 -13.62 -5.35 9.95
CA GLU A 295 -14.33 -6.53 9.42
C GLU A 295 -13.60 -7.16 8.23
N ILE A 296 -12.63 -6.48 7.62
CA ILE A 296 -11.75 -7.01 6.57
C ILE A 296 -11.09 -8.35 6.98
N VAL A 297 -10.91 -8.58 8.27
CA VAL A 297 -10.40 -9.85 8.85
C VAL A 297 -11.23 -11.07 8.48
N ASN A 298 -12.49 -10.90 8.07
CA ASN A 298 -13.38 -11.99 7.68
C ASN A 298 -12.99 -12.60 6.33
N LEU A 299 -12.21 -11.89 5.50
CA LEU A 299 -11.77 -12.34 4.18
C LEU A 299 -10.55 -13.27 4.30
N LYS A 300 -10.69 -14.42 4.93
CA LYS A 300 -9.58 -15.32 5.26
C LYS A 300 -8.82 -15.89 4.07
N ASN A 301 -9.49 -15.95 2.90
CA ASN A 301 -8.92 -16.46 1.66
C ASN A 301 -8.19 -15.37 0.84
N LEU A 302 -8.20 -14.11 1.33
CA LEU A 302 -7.66 -12.99 0.58
C LEU A 302 -6.16 -13.14 0.34
N THR A 303 -5.79 -13.13 -0.93
CA THR A 303 -4.40 -13.18 -1.41
C THR A 303 -3.93 -11.83 -1.93
N SER A 304 -4.85 -11.00 -2.46
CA SER A 304 -4.53 -9.67 -2.99
C SER A 304 -5.53 -8.64 -2.51
N LEU A 305 -5.00 -7.57 -1.92
CA LEU A 305 -5.76 -6.39 -1.49
C LEU A 305 -5.13 -5.13 -2.04
N SER A 306 -5.85 -4.43 -2.90
CA SER A 306 -5.48 -3.09 -3.37
C SER A 306 -6.55 -2.07 -2.99
N LEU A 307 -6.18 -1.09 -2.16
CA LEU A 307 -6.97 0.08 -1.77
C LEU A 307 -6.23 1.38 -2.08
N GLY A 308 -5.12 1.30 -2.83
CA GLY A 308 -4.27 2.44 -3.16
C GLY A 308 -5.01 3.53 -3.95
N GLY A 309 -4.51 4.77 -3.92
CA GLY A 309 -5.10 5.87 -4.70
C GLY A 309 -6.50 6.28 -4.27
N ASN A 310 -6.76 6.37 -2.95
CA ASN A 310 -8.06 6.75 -2.40
C ASN A 310 -7.96 7.94 -1.41
N LYS A 311 -8.99 8.18 -0.63
CA LYS A 311 -9.01 9.20 0.43
C LYS A 311 -9.19 8.57 1.82
N LEU A 312 -8.73 7.32 1.99
CA LEU A 312 -8.85 6.59 3.23
C LEU A 312 -8.03 7.25 4.34
N THR A 313 -8.60 7.30 5.54
CA THR A 313 -8.02 7.92 6.73
C THR A 313 -7.91 6.90 7.87
N GLY A 314 -7.44 7.34 9.03
CA GLY A 314 -7.32 6.45 10.18
C GLY A 314 -6.03 5.63 10.15
N HIS A 315 -6.01 4.55 10.90
CA HIS A 315 -4.88 3.64 11.04
C HIS A 315 -5.05 2.37 10.20
N ILE A 316 -3.95 1.67 9.94
CA ILE A 316 -3.98 0.33 9.37
C ILE A 316 -4.49 -0.61 10.48
N PRO A 317 -5.65 -1.29 10.32
CA PRO A 317 -6.21 -2.10 11.38
C PRO A 317 -5.28 -3.26 11.79
N SER A 318 -5.06 -3.45 13.09
CA SER A 318 -4.25 -4.58 13.58
C SER A 318 -4.87 -5.94 13.25
N THR A 319 -6.18 -5.98 13.02
CA THR A 319 -6.89 -7.20 12.59
C THR A 319 -6.44 -7.72 11.23
N LEU A 320 -5.86 -6.84 10.37
CA LEU A 320 -5.27 -7.28 9.08
C LEU A 320 -4.22 -8.38 9.24
N GLY A 321 -3.43 -8.38 10.33
CA GLY A 321 -2.41 -9.41 10.58
C GLY A 321 -2.93 -10.84 10.72
N ARG A 322 -4.25 -11.05 10.69
CA ARG A 322 -4.87 -12.37 10.65
C ARG A 322 -5.06 -12.93 9.22
N LEU A 323 -4.81 -12.11 8.19
CA LEU A 323 -4.89 -12.50 6.78
C LEU A 323 -3.55 -13.10 6.31
N THR A 324 -3.18 -14.23 6.86
CA THR A 324 -1.85 -14.84 6.65
C THR A 324 -1.57 -15.32 5.22
N SER A 325 -2.61 -15.49 4.40
CA SER A 325 -2.52 -15.85 2.98
C SER A 325 -2.22 -14.66 2.06
N LEU A 326 -2.21 -13.43 2.60
CA LEU A 326 -2.06 -12.22 1.80
C LEU A 326 -0.66 -12.17 1.15
N GLN A 327 -0.63 -12.02 -0.16
CA GLN A 327 0.57 -11.94 -1.00
C GLN A 327 0.84 -10.51 -1.49
N ILE A 328 -0.23 -9.75 -1.73
CA ILE A 328 -0.18 -8.38 -2.23
C ILE A 328 -1.00 -7.49 -1.29
N LEU A 329 -0.36 -6.45 -0.76
CA LEU A 329 -1.01 -5.39 0.01
C LEU A 329 -0.60 -4.03 -0.53
N ASP A 330 -1.53 -3.34 -1.17
CA ASP A 330 -1.38 -1.97 -1.64
C ASP A 330 -2.37 -1.05 -0.92
N LEU A 331 -1.83 -0.15 -0.08
CA LEU A 331 -2.54 0.91 0.62
C LEU A 331 -1.98 2.29 0.26
N SER A 332 -1.20 2.38 -0.82
CA SER A 332 -0.50 3.60 -1.24
C SER A 332 -1.44 4.76 -1.55
N SER A 333 -0.90 5.97 -1.62
CA SER A 333 -1.62 7.18 -2.05
C SER A 333 -2.97 7.35 -1.34
N ASN A 334 -2.93 7.43 -0.01
CA ASN A 334 -4.08 7.63 0.86
C ASN A 334 -3.79 8.71 1.93
N GLN A 335 -4.60 8.81 2.95
CA GLN A 335 -4.40 9.71 4.08
C GLN A 335 -4.27 8.92 5.40
N LEU A 336 -3.80 7.68 5.31
CA LEU A 336 -3.58 6.83 6.47
C LEU A 336 -2.50 7.44 7.36
N HIS A 337 -2.74 7.41 8.65
CA HIS A 337 -1.82 7.96 9.64
C HIS A 337 -1.54 6.93 10.73
N SER A 338 -0.63 7.22 11.62
CA SER A 338 -0.18 6.32 12.67
C SER A 338 1.07 5.53 12.32
N SER A 339 1.51 4.68 13.24
CA SER A 339 2.63 3.77 13.01
C SER A 339 2.21 2.55 12.18
N ILE A 340 3.19 1.92 11.54
CA ILE A 340 3.02 0.60 10.94
C ILE A 340 2.75 -0.39 12.09
N PRO A 341 1.63 -1.14 12.08
CA PRO A 341 1.30 -2.04 13.17
C PRO A 341 2.28 -3.23 13.22
N LEU A 342 2.67 -3.68 14.42
CA LEU A 342 3.61 -4.80 14.60
C LEU A 342 3.12 -6.11 13.97
N VAL A 343 1.79 -6.27 13.87
CA VAL A 343 1.17 -7.44 13.23
C VAL A 343 1.48 -7.56 11.74
N ILE A 344 2.11 -6.54 11.12
CA ILE A 344 2.58 -6.61 9.72
C ILE A 344 3.49 -7.84 9.50
N GLY A 345 4.27 -8.21 10.51
CA GLY A 345 5.15 -9.38 10.48
C GLY A 345 4.46 -10.74 10.42
N ASN A 346 3.11 -10.78 10.54
CA ASN A 346 2.34 -12.02 10.47
C ASN A 346 2.00 -12.45 9.03
N PHE A 347 2.21 -11.58 8.05
CA PHE A 347 1.92 -11.89 6.64
C PHE A 347 3.00 -12.78 6.02
N SER A 348 3.02 -14.05 6.40
CA SER A 348 4.06 -15.01 5.99
C SER A 348 4.21 -15.19 4.47
N ALA A 349 3.14 -14.97 3.70
CA ALA A 349 3.10 -15.12 2.25
C ALA A 349 3.34 -13.80 1.48
N LEU A 350 3.49 -12.66 2.17
CA LEU A 350 3.52 -11.34 1.52
C LEU A 350 4.76 -11.18 0.65
N SER A 351 4.54 -10.86 -0.62
CA SER A 351 5.57 -10.60 -1.61
C SER A 351 5.63 -9.13 -2.06
N TYR A 352 4.53 -8.40 -1.94
CA TYR A 352 4.39 -7.01 -2.33
C TYR A 352 3.71 -6.21 -1.21
N LEU A 353 4.39 -5.16 -0.76
CA LEU A 353 3.87 -4.21 0.23
C LEU A 353 4.12 -2.78 -0.23
N ASP A 354 3.03 -2.05 -0.48
CA ASP A 354 3.09 -0.63 -0.79
C ASP A 354 2.23 0.18 0.21
N LEU A 355 2.89 1.01 1.01
CA LEU A 355 2.27 1.95 1.95
C LEU A 355 2.66 3.41 1.61
N SER A 356 3.21 3.65 0.42
CA SER A 356 3.75 4.95 0.03
C SER A 356 2.67 6.03 -0.06
N ASP A 357 3.11 7.29 -0.08
CA ASP A 357 2.26 8.46 -0.24
C ASP A 357 1.07 8.48 0.74
N ASN A 358 1.43 8.46 2.03
CA ASN A 358 0.50 8.49 3.16
C ASN A 358 0.99 9.47 4.25
N ARG A 359 0.41 9.43 5.43
CA ARG A 359 0.83 10.19 6.61
C ARG A 359 1.33 9.27 7.73
N ILE A 360 1.83 8.09 7.38
CA ILE A 360 2.30 7.08 8.33
C ILE A 360 3.54 7.61 9.03
N CYS A 361 3.59 7.49 10.37
CA CYS A 361 4.64 8.03 11.22
C CYS A 361 5.23 6.95 12.14
N GLY A 362 6.16 7.34 13.01
CA GLY A 362 6.84 6.39 13.90
C GLY A 362 8.00 5.68 13.21
N ILE A 363 8.45 4.59 13.78
CA ILE A 363 9.61 3.82 13.28
C ILE A 363 9.16 2.72 12.31
N ILE A 364 10.10 2.25 11.50
CA ILE A 364 9.93 0.99 10.74
C ILE A 364 10.10 -0.16 11.75
N PRO A 365 9.07 -0.98 11.98
CA PRO A 365 9.13 -2.02 13.01
C PRO A 365 10.02 -3.19 12.56
N ASP A 366 10.78 -3.76 13.50
CA ASP A 366 11.61 -4.96 13.25
C ASP A 366 10.76 -6.15 12.77
N GLU A 367 9.49 -6.22 13.15
CA GLU A 367 8.53 -7.25 12.72
C GLU A 367 8.36 -7.30 11.20
N LEU A 368 8.49 -6.16 10.52
CA LEU A 368 8.44 -6.11 9.05
C LEU A 368 9.52 -7.00 8.41
N THR A 369 10.66 -7.16 9.07
CA THR A 369 11.77 -8.00 8.58
C THR A 369 11.51 -9.51 8.68
N LYS A 370 10.38 -9.93 9.29
CA LYS A 370 9.92 -11.33 9.30
C LYS A 370 9.29 -11.76 7.97
N LEU A 371 9.03 -10.83 7.06
CA LEU A 371 8.41 -11.06 5.75
C LEU A 371 9.41 -11.67 4.75
N SER A 372 9.82 -12.91 4.96
CA SER A 372 10.89 -13.56 4.20
C SER A 372 10.62 -13.71 2.69
N HIS A 373 9.35 -13.65 2.26
CA HIS A 373 8.96 -13.74 0.85
C HIS A 373 8.85 -12.36 0.16
N LEU A 374 9.10 -11.27 0.90
CA LEU A 374 8.90 -9.92 0.39
C LEU A 374 9.91 -9.62 -0.73
N LYS A 375 9.37 -9.22 -1.89
CA LYS A 375 10.13 -8.83 -3.09
C LYS A 375 10.08 -7.32 -3.34
N TYR A 376 8.98 -6.68 -2.96
CA TYR A 376 8.76 -5.26 -3.16
C TYR A 376 8.30 -4.63 -1.85
N LEU A 377 9.01 -3.60 -1.41
CA LEU A 377 8.69 -2.79 -0.23
C LEU A 377 8.80 -1.32 -0.58
N ASN A 378 7.68 -0.63 -0.54
CA ASN A 378 7.61 0.80 -0.74
C ASN A 378 6.94 1.48 0.47
N LEU A 379 7.72 2.27 1.20
CA LEU A 379 7.27 3.10 2.33
C LEU A 379 7.51 4.58 2.07
N SER A 380 7.81 4.96 0.82
CA SER A 380 8.21 6.32 0.46
C SER A 380 7.11 7.35 0.70
N SER A 381 7.49 8.62 0.73
CA SER A 381 6.53 9.74 0.88
C SER A 381 5.61 9.59 2.09
N ASN A 382 6.22 9.41 3.28
CA ASN A 382 5.55 9.26 4.57
C ASN A 382 6.19 10.16 5.64
N LEU A 383 5.84 9.98 6.90
CA LEU A 383 6.41 10.70 8.04
C LEU A 383 7.22 9.77 8.95
N LEU A 384 7.73 8.65 8.42
CA LEU A 384 8.51 7.66 9.16
C LEU A 384 9.81 8.28 9.67
N SER A 385 10.20 7.93 10.88
CA SER A 385 11.36 8.48 11.60
C SER A 385 12.18 7.35 12.24
N GLY A 386 13.28 7.71 12.91
CA GLY A 386 14.18 6.73 13.50
C GLY A 386 15.10 6.09 12.47
N GLN A 387 15.72 4.98 12.83
CA GLN A 387 16.72 4.31 12.00
C GLN A 387 16.11 3.26 11.08
N ILE A 388 16.80 2.96 9.97
CA ILE A 388 16.50 1.77 9.16
C ILE A 388 16.90 0.55 10.03
N PRO A 389 15.99 -0.41 10.27
CA PRO A 389 16.30 -1.55 11.11
C PRO A 389 17.47 -2.38 10.54
N PHE A 390 18.47 -2.73 11.36
CA PHE A 390 19.56 -3.61 10.93
C PHE A 390 19.03 -4.97 10.44
N ALA A 391 17.92 -5.43 11.00
CA ALA A 391 17.26 -6.66 10.59
C ALA A 391 16.73 -6.64 9.14
N ILE A 392 16.77 -5.49 8.42
CA ILE A 392 16.42 -5.38 6.99
C ILE A 392 17.18 -6.40 6.13
N GLY A 393 18.43 -6.73 6.54
CA GLY A 393 19.23 -7.75 5.86
C GLY A 393 18.68 -9.17 5.91
N LYS A 394 17.59 -9.42 6.64
CA LYS A 394 16.84 -10.70 6.61
C LYS A 394 15.91 -10.84 5.42
N LEU A 395 15.68 -9.75 4.68
CA LEU A 395 14.81 -9.72 3.50
C LEU A 395 15.63 -10.06 2.24
N PHE A 396 16.19 -11.27 2.16
CA PHE A 396 17.11 -11.66 1.07
C PHE A 396 16.45 -11.76 -0.29
N ASN A 397 15.12 -11.92 -0.36
CA ASN A 397 14.34 -11.96 -1.59
C ASN A 397 13.93 -10.56 -2.09
N LEU A 398 14.28 -9.50 -1.34
CA LEU A 398 13.85 -8.15 -1.65
C LEU A 398 14.53 -7.64 -2.92
N ALA A 399 13.73 -7.37 -3.95
CA ALA A 399 14.19 -6.85 -5.24
C ALA A 399 14.09 -5.32 -5.33
N SER A 400 13.16 -4.71 -4.61
CA SER A 400 12.97 -3.25 -4.59
C SER A 400 12.67 -2.76 -3.18
N LEU A 401 13.44 -1.76 -2.73
CA LEU A 401 13.26 -1.06 -1.47
C LEU A 401 13.21 0.45 -1.71
N ASP A 402 12.06 1.05 -1.44
CA ASP A 402 11.91 2.51 -1.48
C ASP A 402 11.48 3.04 -0.10
N LEU A 403 12.38 3.78 0.54
CA LEU A 403 12.17 4.49 1.81
C LEU A 403 12.28 6.01 1.65
N SER A 404 12.29 6.51 0.41
CA SER A 404 12.52 7.93 0.10
C SER A 404 11.47 8.85 0.71
N LYS A 405 11.81 10.14 0.80
CA LYS A 405 10.89 11.20 1.26
C LYS A 405 10.22 10.87 2.60
N ASN A 406 11.06 10.59 3.60
CA ASN A 406 10.68 10.34 4.98
C ASN A 406 11.51 11.21 5.94
N LYS A 407 11.47 10.92 7.23
CA LYS A 407 12.27 11.58 8.28
C LYS A 407 13.25 10.58 8.92
N LEU A 408 13.69 9.58 8.16
CA LEU A 408 14.61 8.55 8.65
C LEU A 408 15.99 9.15 8.95
N SER A 409 16.61 8.69 10.01
CA SER A 409 17.90 9.18 10.53
C SER A 409 18.82 8.02 10.88
N GLY A 410 20.04 8.33 11.34
CA GLY A 410 21.05 7.31 11.62
C GLY A 410 21.73 6.80 10.36
N SER A 411 22.58 5.79 10.48
CA SER A 411 23.35 5.23 9.37
C SER A 411 22.56 4.22 8.55
N ILE A 412 22.94 4.06 7.29
CA ILE A 412 22.51 2.92 6.48
C ILE A 412 23.11 1.66 7.10
N PRO A 413 22.31 0.65 7.49
CA PRO A 413 22.85 -0.55 8.13
C PRO A 413 23.70 -1.39 7.17
N THR A 414 24.81 -1.92 7.66
CA THR A 414 25.72 -2.78 6.88
C THR A 414 25.03 -4.04 6.37
N GLU A 415 24.03 -4.51 7.12
CA GLU A 415 23.22 -5.69 6.81
C GLU A 415 22.39 -5.56 5.52
N ILE A 416 22.23 -4.34 4.99
CA ILE A 416 21.58 -4.15 3.68
C ILE A 416 22.31 -4.91 2.57
N GLY A 417 23.63 -5.12 2.72
CA GLY A 417 24.43 -5.94 1.82
C GLY A 417 24.02 -7.41 1.75
N ASN A 418 23.18 -7.89 2.65
CA ASN A 418 22.66 -9.26 2.66
C ASN A 418 21.40 -9.42 1.76
N CYS A 419 20.80 -8.30 1.33
CA CYS A 419 19.67 -8.32 0.38
C CYS A 419 20.17 -8.59 -1.04
N SER A 420 20.60 -9.84 -1.31
CA SER A 420 21.32 -10.22 -2.54
C SER A 420 20.55 -10.01 -3.83
N GLU A 421 19.19 -10.06 -3.78
CA GLU A 421 18.31 -9.90 -4.94
C GLU A 421 17.96 -8.44 -5.23
N LEU A 422 18.46 -7.48 -4.42
CA LEU A 422 18.07 -6.08 -4.51
C LEU A 422 18.56 -5.45 -5.82
N ARG A 423 17.60 -4.88 -6.58
CA ARG A 423 17.82 -4.19 -7.86
C ARG A 423 17.62 -2.68 -7.75
N ASN A 424 16.66 -2.28 -6.92
CA ASN A 424 16.32 -0.87 -6.72
C ASN A 424 16.41 -0.53 -5.23
N LEU A 425 17.23 0.46 -4.91
CA LEU A 425 17.36 1.01 -3.56
C LEU A 425 17.24 2.52 -3.60
N THR A 426 16.17 3.04 -3.03
CA THR A 426 15.83 4.47 -3.02
C THR A 426 15.70 4.94 -1.56
N LEU A 427 16.64 5.75 -1.10
CA LEU A 427 16.71 6.28 0.26
C LEU A 427 16.73 7.81 0.29
N ASN A 428 16.53 8.46 -0.85
CA ASN A 428 16.68 9.89 -1.00
C ASN A 428 15.66 10.70 -0.18
N HIS A 429 15.97 11.99 0.06
CA HIS A 429 15.14 12.89 0.84
C HIS A 429 14.80 12.35 2.24
N ASN A 430 15.86 12.08 3.02
CA ASN A 430 15.81 11.67 4.42
C ASN A 430 16.85 12.46 5.25
N SER A 431 17.10 12.08 6.48
CA SER A 431 18.13 12.64 7.36
C SER A 431 19.20 11.61 7.71
N LEU A 432 19.47 10.67 6.79
CA LEU A 432 20.45 9.61 6.98
C LEU A 432 21.86 10.20 7.07
N ASN A 433 22.69 9.67 7.96
CA ASN A 433 24.05 10.13 8.23
C ASN A 433 25.07 8.97 8.22
N GLY A 434 26.32 9.27 8.57
CA GLY A 434 27.38 8.26 8.54
C GLY A 434 27.84 7.93 7.12
N SER A 435 28.63 6.89 6.97
CA SER A 435 29.22 6.49 5.68
C SER A 435 28.34 5.51 4.91
N ILE A 436 28.50 5.48 3.60
CA ILE A 436 27.90 4.46 2.75
C ILE A 436 28.59 3.11 3.05
N PRO A 437 27.84 2.06 3.43
CA PRO A 437 28.44 0.78 3.81
C PRO A 437 29.18 0.10 2.65
N LEU A 438 30.37 -0.43 2.93
CA LEU A 438 31.15 -1.23 1.95
C LEU A 438 30.41 -2.50 1.53
N GLU A 439 29.58 -3.02 2.43
CA GLU A 439 28.75 -4.23 2.23
C GLU A 439 27.74 -4.10 1.10
N MET A 440 27.36 -2.87 0.73
CA MET A 440 26.52 -2.63 -0.45
C MET A 440 27.17 -3.14 -1.74
N GLY A 441 28.52 -3.26 -1.78
CA GLY A 441 29.24 -3.90 -2.88
C GLY A 441 28.94 -5.39 -3.07
N LYS A 442 28.31 -6.05 -2.10
CA LYS A 442 27.86 -7.46 -2.20
C LYS A 442 26.57 -7.62 -3.00
N ILE A 443 25.83 -6.52 -3.23
CA ILE A 443 24.55 -6.54 -3.95
C ILE A 443 24.83 -6.48 -5.46
N LEU A 444 25.15 -7.62 -6.05
CA LEU A 444 25.64 -7.71 -7.43
C LEU A 444 24.60 -7.31 -8.50
N TRP A 445 23.30 -7.39 -8.15
CA TRP A 445 22.19 -7.11 -9.06
C TRP A 445 21.65 -5.69 -8.94
N LEU A 446 22.28 -4.83 -8.12
CA LEU A 446 21.83 -3.46 -7.92
C LEU A 446 21.92 -2.65 -9.22
N GLN A 447 20.78 -2.18 -9.71
CA GLN A 447 20.62 -1.43 -10.96
C GLN A 447 20.41 0.06 -10.72
N ASN A 448 19.62 0.39 -9.68
CA ASN A 448 19.28 1.77 -9.32
C ASN A 448 19.61 2.03 -7.86
N LEU A 449 20.40 3.08 -7.60
CA LEU A 449 20.73 3.54 -6.27
C LEU A 449 20.53 5.05 -6.18
N ASP A 450 19.58 5.49 -5.37
CA ASP A 450 19.39 6.90 -5.06
C ASP A 450 19.52 7.14 -3.55
N LEU A 451 20.64 7.81 -3.19
CA LEU A 451 20.97 8.23 -1.82
C LEU A 451 20.92 9.76 -1.68
N SER A 452 20.45 10.47 -2.69
CA SER A 452 20.50 11.93 -2.75
C SER A 452 19.71 12.60 -1.62
N HIS A 453 20.04 13.87 -1.32
CA HIS A 453 19.35 14.65 -0.30
C HIS A 453 19.30 13.97 1.07
N ASN A 454 20.51 13.68 1.62
CA ASN A 454 20.73 13.13 2.96
C ASN A 454 21.89 13.86 3.64
N ASN A 455 22.34 13.36 4.78
CA ASN A 455 23.52 13.89 5.49
C ASN A 455 24.66 12.84 5.54
N LEU A 456 24.78 12.02 4.48
CA LEU A 456 25.82 10.98 4.37
C LEU A 456 27.19 11.61 4.22
N SER A 457 28.21 11.02 4.85
CA SER A 457 29.57 11.51 4.91
C SER A 457 30.61 10.43 4.56
N GLY A 458 31.88 10.80 4.56
CA GLY A 458 32.97 9.87 4.20
C GLY A 458 33.05 9.62 2.69
N THR A 459 33.79 8.57 2.31
CA THR A 459 34.14 8.32 0.90
C THR A 459 33.12 7.39 0.20
N ILE A 460 33.02 7.52 -1.11
CA ILE A 460 32.23 6.60 -1.94
C ILE A 460 32.97 5.25 -2.00
N PRO A 461 32.29 4.13 -1.62
CA PRO A 461 32.92 2.80 -1.65
C PRO A 461 33.35 2.40 -3.07
N LYS A 462 34.58 1.87 -3.19
CA LYS A 462 35.12 1.37 -4.48
C LYS A 462 34.51 0.03 -4.91
N THR A 463 33.68 -0.57 -4.06
CA THR A 463 33.07 -1.90 -4.29
C THR A 463 31.66 -1.83 -4.85
N LEU A 464 31.07 -0.64 -4.97
CA LEU A 464 29.70 -0.52 -5.52
C LEU A 464 29.67 -1.02 -6.97
N PRO A 465 28.62 -1.78 -7.37
CA PRO A 465 28.47 -2.21 -8.77
C PRO A 465 28.18 -1.02 -9.69
N PRO A 466 28.51 -1.09 -10.98
CA PRO A 466 28.10 -0.09 -11.96
C PRO A 466 26.57 -0.09 -12.09
N MET A 467 25.91 1.06 -11.85
CA MET A 467 24.47 1.17 -11.77
C MET A 467 24.03 2.60 -12.13
N TYR A 468 22.70 2.79 -12.34
CA TYR A 468 22.15 4.15 -12.29
C TYR A 468 22.26 4.69 -10.86
N LEU A 469 22.85 5.89 -10.72
CA LEU A 469 23.31 6.38 -9.43
C LEU A 469 22.93 7.86 -9.23
N ASP A 470 22.42 8.19 -8.05
CA ASP A 470 22.33 9.56 -7.54
C ASP A 470 22.78 9.62 -6.07
N MET A 471 23.84 10.36 -5.79
CA MET A 471 24.39 10.63 -4.45
C MET A 471 24.46 12.13 -4.16
N SER A 472 23.77 12.95 -4.97
CA SER A 472 23.81 14.40 -4.86
C SER A 472 23.28 14.90 -3.51
N PHE A 473 23.68 16.11 -3.14
CA PHE A 473 23.23 16.78 -1.91
C PHE A 473 23.42 15.93 -0.64
N ASN A 474 24.71 15.61 -0.37
CA ASN A 474 25.18 14.95 0.83
C ASN A 474 26.45 15.67 1.35
N SER A 475 27.15 15.07 2.29
CA SER A 475 28.45 15.54 2.83
C SER A 475 29.60 14.58 2.47
N LEU A 476 29.52 13.93 1.31
CA LEU A 476 30.54 12.98 0.84
C LEU A 476 31.85 13.70 0.50
N GLU A 477 32.95 12.99 0.70
CA GLU A 477 34.31 13.52 0.51
C GLU A 477 35.24 12.52 -0.21
N GLY A 478 36.38 13.02 -0.65
CA GLY A 478 37.43 12.21 -1.28
C GLY A 478 37.22 12.01 -2.78
N GLU A 479 37.94 11.05 -3.34
CA GLU A 479 37.94 10.81 -4.79
C GLU A 479 36.73 10.04 -5.26
N ILE A 480 36.06 10.53 -6.31
CA ILE A 480 35.04 9.79 -7.02
C ILE A 480 35.69 8.58 -7.71
N PRO A 481 35.29 7.34 -7.39
CA PRO A 481 35.86 6.13 -7.98
C PRO A 481 35.90 6.16 -9.50
N THR A 482 36.98 5.71 -10.13
CA THR A 482 37.23 5.82 -11.58
C THR A 482 36.12 5.21 -12.43
N TYR A 483 35.54 4.10 -12.02
CA TYR A 483 34.44 3.42 -12.73
C TYR A 483 33.11 4.20 -12.67
N LEU A 484 32.95 5.14 -11.71
CA LEU A 484 31.76 6.02 -11.60
C LEU A 484 31.94 7.35 -12.34
N GLN A 485 33.15 7.66 -12.83
CA GLN A 485 33.45 8.94 -13.50
C GLN A 485 32.68 9.12 -14.82
N GLY A 486 32.12 8.05 -15.40
CA GLY A 486 31.23 8.09 -16.57
C GLY A 486 29.80 8.55 -16.27
N HIS A 487 29.43 8.65 -15.00
CA HIS A 487 28.09 9.14 -14.60
C HIS A 487 27.93 10.67 -14.79
N PRO A 488 26.71 11.14 -14.98
CA PRO A 488 26.46 12.57 -15.10
C PRO A 488 26.96 13.33 -13.85
N PRO A 489 27.58 14.50 -13.97
CA PRO A 489 28.02 15.30 -12.85
C PRO A 489 26.92 15.60 -11.83
N LYS A 490 25.66 15.72 -12.28
CA LYS A 490 24.50 15.93 -11.42
C LYS A 490 24.33 14.87 -10.32
N SER A 491 24.79 13.64 -10.56
CA SER A 491 24.70 12.54 -9.61
C SER A 491 25.57 12.73 -8.35
N PHE A 492 26.49 13.70 -8.35
CA PHE A 492 27.44 13.97 -7.26
C PHE A 492 27.36 15.40 -6.74
N VAL A 493 26.63 16.31 -7.41
CA VAL A 493 26.53 17.72 -7.04
C VAL A 493 26.04 17.89 -5.60
N GLY A 494 26.46 19.00 -4.94
CA GLY A 494 26.08 19.25 -3.55
C GLY A 494 26.91 18.48 -2.51
N ASN A 495 28.01 17.81 -2.93
CA ASN A 495 29.02 17.20 -2.05
C ASN A 495 30.34 17.99 -2.17
N ASN A 496 30.52 18.98 -1.32
CA ASN A 496 31.65 19.90 -1.42
C ASN A 496 33.03 19.26 -1.17
N GLY A 497 33.07 18.07 -0.58
CA GLY A 497 34.32 17.33 -0.29
C GLY A 497 34.75 16.38 -1.40
N LEU A 498 33.96 16.19 -2.47
CA LEU A 498 34.30 15.30 -3.57
C LEU A 498 35.28 15.95 -4.55
N CYS A 499 36.21 15.12 -5.04
CA CYS A 499 37.19 15.48 -6.09
C CYS A 499 37.30 14.37 -7.13
N GLY A 500 37.85 14.64 -8.31
CA GLY A 500 38.07 13.63 -9.36
C GLY A 500 38.02 14.18 -10.78
N HIS A 501 38.03 13.30 -11.77
CA HIS A 501 38.03 13.68 -13.18
C HIS A 501 36.60 13.91 -13.76
N VAL A 502 35.60 14.10 -12.88
CA VAL A 502 34.21 14.42 -13.31
C VAL A 502 34.10 15.92 -13.58
N LYS A 503 33.49 16.29 -14.69
CA LYS A 503 33.33 17.72 -15.09
C LYS A 503 32.64 18.52 -13.97
N GLY A 504 33.31 19.61 -13.55
CA GLY A 504 32.78 20.51 -12.49
C GLY A 504 33.26 20.15 -11.07
N PHE A 505 34.04 19.10 -10.90
CA PHE A 505 34.68 18.77 -9.62
C PHE A 505 36.17 19.14 -9.63
N PRO A 506 36.76 19.52 -8.47
CA PRO A 506 38.17 19.81 -8.37
C PRO A 506 39.00 18.52 -8.57
N SER A 507 40.18 18.64 -9.15
CA SER A 507 41.12 17.53 -9.19
C SER A 507 41.57 17.19 -7.77
N CYS A 508 41.66 15.89 -7.41
CA CYS A 508 42.15 15.49 -6.13
C CYS A 508 43.64 15.91 -6.01
N SER A 509 43.93 16.95 -5.24
CA SER A 509 45.30 17.25 -4.88
C SER A 509 45.82 16.11 -4.01
N GLN A 510 46.89 15.48 -4.44
CA GLN A 510 47.68 14.61 -3.54
C GLN A 510 48.06 15.47 -2.33
N SER A 511 47.45 15.20 -1.19
CA SER A 511 47.87 15.78 0.07
C SER A 511 49.31 15.35 0.28
N GLN A 512 50.24 16.21 -0.14
CA GLN A 512 51.57 16.15 0.43
C GLN A 512 51.35 16.35 1.93
N LYS A 513 51.54 15.28 2.70
CA LYS A 513 51.74 15.40 4.14
C LYS A 513 52.97 16.27 4.33
N HIS A 514 52.78 17.57 4.41
CA HIS A 514 53.76 18.44 4.97
C HIS A 514 53.93 17.98 6.41
N PRO A 515 55.15 17.57 6.83
CA PRO A 515 55.39 17.33 8.25
C PRO A 515 55.06 18.65 8.97
N PRO A 516 54.39 18.59 10.12
CA PRO A 516 54.04 19.79 10.86
C PRO A 516 55.29 20.62 11.00
N SER A 517 55.30 21.84 10.44
CA SER A 517 56.51 22.66 10.41
C SER A 517 56.87 22.99 11.86
N ILE A 518 57.90 22.33 12.39
CA ILE A 518 58.50 22.55 13.68
C ILE A 518 58.75 24.04 13.93
N ILE A 519 58.95 24.80 12.85
CA ILE A 519 59.14 26.26 12.86
C ILE A 519 57.88 27.01 13.34
N LEU A 520 56.69 26.56 13.03
CA LEU A 520 55.43 27.20 13.51
C LEU A 520 55.20 26.89 15.00
N PHE A 521 55.53 25.66 15.44
CA PHE A 521 55.49 25.25 16.85
C PHE A 521 56.44 26.07 17.70
N VAL A 522 57.68 26.26 17.26
CA VAL A 522 58.68 27.07 17.96
C VAL A 522 58.31 28.55 18.00
N LYS A 523 57.74 29.13 16.93
CA LYS A 523 57.31 30.54 16.92
C LYS A 523 56.11 30.86 17.81
N ILE A 524 55.24 29.89 18.10
CA ILE A 524 54.06 30.09 18.94
C ILE A 524 54.33 29.72 20.39
N PHE A 525 55.01 28.60 20.65
CA PHE A 525 55.16 28.06 22.00
C PHE A 525 56.40 28.62 22.75
N LEU A 526 57.45 29.07 22.05
CA LEU A 526 58.64 29.66 22.72
C LEU A 526 58.30 31.00 23.41
N PRO A 527 57.57 31.98 22.80
CA PRO A 527 57.19 33.17 23.54
C PRO A 527 56.14 32.89 24.63
N LEU A 528 55.20 31.90 24.40
CA LEU A 528 54.21 31.55 25.42
C LEU A 528 54.84 30.93 26.67
N SER A 529 55.89 30.13 26.54
CA SER A 529 56.63 29.52 27.65
C SER A 529 57.43 30.51 28.50
N LEU A 530 57.80 31.67 27.94
CA LEU A 530 58.50 32.74 28.67
C LEU A 530 57.49 33.66 29.40
N ILE A 531 56.24 33.80 28.94
CA ILE A 531 55.24 34.67 29.55
C ILE A 531 54.44 33.94 30.64
N LEU A 532 54.19 32.63 30.50
CA LEU A 532 53.41 31.82 31.43
C LEU A 532 53.92 31.85 32.89
N PRO A 533 55.25 31.78 33.18
CA PRO A 533 55.75 31.89 34.55
C PRO A 533 55.47 33.24 35.21
N PHE A 534 55.48 34.35 34.44
CA PHE A 534 55.16 35.67 35.00
C PHE A 534 53.66 35.84 35.26
N ILE A 535 52.80 35.25 34.45
CA ILE A 535 51.34 35.24 34.68
C ILE A 535 51.02 34.39 35.92
N ILE A 536 51.67 33.22 36.07
CA ILE A 536 51.47 32.33 37.23
C ILE A 536 52.02 33.03 38.52
N LEU A 537 53.14 33.69 38.44
CA LEU A 537 53.68 34.44 39.57
C LEU A 537 52.78 35.61 39.97
N GLY A 538 52.23 36.35 38.99
CA GLY A 538 51.23 37.41 39.20
C GLY A 538 49.96 36.89 39.84
N PHE A 539 49.46 35.76 39.38
CA PHE A 539 48.26 35.08 39.91
C PHE A 539 48.47 34.56 41.35
N ILE A 540 49.64 34.01 41.65
CA ILE A 540 50.02 33.57 43.00
C ILE A 540 50.09 34.77 43.95
N LEU A 541 50.62 35.93 43.51
CA LEU A 541 50.69 37.15 44.31
C LEU A 541 49.29 37.76 44.56
N LEU A 542 48.37 37.66 43.58
CA LEU A 542 46.98 38.05 43.74
C LEU A 542 46.22 37.13 44.70
N LEU A 543 46.44 35.80 44.64
CA LEU A 543 45.80 34.84 45.54
C LEU A 543 46.31 35.02 47.01
N LYS A 544 47.56 35.45 47.23
CA LYS A 544 48.08 35.77 48.60
C LYS A 544 47.41 37.01 49.20
N ARG A 545 46.77 37.85 48.40
CA ARG A 545 46.15 39.10 48.89
C ARG A 545 44.66 38.94 49.30
N GLN A 546 44.04 37.80 49.00
CA GLN A 546 42.61 37.57 49.25
C GLN A 546 42.31 36.59 50.39
N ASN A 547 43.27 36.15 51.18
CA ASN A 547 43.00 35.29 52.34
C ASN A 547 42.77 36.09 53.62
N LYS A 548 41.49 36.53 53.84
CA LYS A 548 40.95 36.70 55.21
C LYS A 548 39.44 36.41 55.18
N THR A 549 39.12 35.30 55.91
CA THR A 549 37.88 34.91 56.64
C THR A 549 36.71 34.32 55.88
N PRO A 550 35.84 33.53 56.55
CA PRO A 550 36.10 32.47 57.53
C PRO A 550 35.45 31.11 57.11
N LYS A 551 35.86 30.10 57.81
CA LYS A 551 35.44 28.69 57.71
C LYS A 551 33.92 28.48 57.90
N LEU A 552 33.32 27.65 57.00
CA LEU A 552 32.23 26.77 57.43
C LEU A 552 32.50 25.37 56.85
N ASN A 553 32.46 24.37 57.71
CA ASN A 553 32.87 23.01 57.46
C ASN A 553 31.86 22.30 56.48
N SER A 554 32.39 21.69 55.43
CA SER A 554 31.79 20.49 54.87
C SER A 554 32.92 19.56 54.39
N ARG A 555 32.87 18.33 54.85
CA ARG A 555 33.85 17.28 54.52
C ARG A 555 33.87 17.02 53.02
N ALA A 556 35.02 17.16 52.43
CA ALA A 556 35.33 16.76 51.04
C ALA A 556 35.49 15.24 50.95
N ALA A 557 34.81 14.59 50.07
CA ALA A 557 35.20 13.31 49.51
C ALA A 557 35.98 13.56 48.21
N LYS A 558 37.07 12.85 48.07
CA LYS A 558 38.01 12.90 46.97
C LYS A 558 37.47 12.10 45.77
N ASN A 559 37.83 12.55 44.59
CA ASN A 559 38.10 11.87 43.32
C ASN A 559 37.01 11.88 42.23
N GLY A 560 37.46 12.36 41.06
CA GLY A 560 37.00 11.94 39.74
C GLY A 560 35.68 12.57 39.29
N ASP A 561 35.59 12.99 38.05
CA ASP A 561 34.41 13.49 37.37
C ASP A 561 33.17 12.59 37.59
N VAL A 562 32.54 12.75 38.75
CA VAL A 562 31.27 12.09 39.06
C VAL A 562 30.17 13.01 38.56
N PHE A 563 29.41 12.57 37.54
CA PHE A 563 28.17 13.20 37.15
C PHE A 563 27.25 13.22 38.37
N SER A 564 26.96 14.40 38.91
CA SER A 564 26.04 14.53 40.03
C SER A 564 24.62 14.45 39.53
N VAL A 565 23.95 13.35 39.83
CA VAL A 565 22.48 13.23 39.66
C VAL A 565 21.84 13.85 40.88
N TRP A 566 21.04 14.91 40.70
CA TRP A 566 20.18 15.40 41.75
C TRP A 566 18.99 14.44 41.86
N ASN A 567 18.82 13.81 43.06
CA ASN A 567 17.67 12.96 43.30
C ASN A 567 17.01 13.31 44.65
N TYR A 568 15.69 13.17 44.74
CA TYR A 568 14.90 13.58 45.90
C TYR A 568 15.20 12.73 47.14
N ASP A 569 15.52 11.42 46.94
CA ASP A 569 15.69 10.47 48.06
C ASP A 569 17.17 10.03 48.25
N GLY A 570 18.11 10.49 47.41
CA GLY A 570 19.52 10.13 47.48
C GLY A 570 19.87 8.68 47.14
N LYS A 571 18.89 7.92 46.58
CA LYS A 571 18.98 6.47 46.39
C LYS A 571 19.25 6.02 44.94
N ILE A 572 19.22 6.93 43.98
CA ILE A 572 19.41 6.60 42.55
C ILE A 572 20.80 7.03 42.15
N LEU A 573 21.67 6.07 41.81
CA LEU A 573 23.03 6.32 41.31
C LEU A 573 23.00 6.39 39.78
N TYR A 574 23.90 7.20 39.21
CA TYR A 574 24.04 7.30 37.75
C TYR A 574 24.39 5.94 37.11
N GLU A 575 25.24 5.18 37.77
CA GLU A 575 25.66 3.84 37.31
C GLU A 575 24.48 2.86 37.25
N ASP A 576 23.52 2.94 38.18
CA ASP A 576 22.33 2.07 38.16
C ASP A 576 21.48 2.34 36.94
N LEU A 577 21.35 3.62 36.52
CA LEU A 577 20.58 4.01 35.33
C LEU A 577 21.27 3.53 34.03
N ILE A 578 22.60 3.66 33.94
CA ILE A 578 23.37 3.20 32.79
C ILE A 578 23.30 1.68 32.70
N ASN A 579 23.46 0.97 33.81
CA ASN A 579 23.36 -0.50 33.82
C ASN A 579 21.94 -0.97 33.48
N ALA A 580 20.90 -0.35 34.05
CA ALA A 580 19.49 -0.70 33.80
C ALA A 580 19.03 -0.42 32.37
N THR A 581 19.72 0.46 31.64
CA THR A 581 19.41 0.81 30.25
C THR A 581 20.49 0.37 29.26
N GLU A 582 21.54 -0.35 29.73
CA GLU A 582 22.71 -0.71 28.91
C GLU A 582 23.24 0.49 28.11
N ASP A 583 23.54 1.59 28.83
CA ASP A 583 23.91 2.90 28.25
C ASP A 583 22.91 3.49 27.29
N PHE A 584 21.64 3.50 27.68
CA PHE A 584 20.49 3.99 26.87
C PHE A 584 20.34 3.23 25.55
N HIS A 585 20.52 1.91 25.60
CA HIS A 585 20.32 1.05 24.43
C HIS A 585 18.89 1.09 23.96
N ILE A 586 18.69 1.08 22.64
CA ILE A 586 17.38 1.28 21.97
C ILE A 586 16.31 0.29 22.44
N LYS A 587 16.66 -0.92 22.89
CA LYS A 587 15.69 -1.92 23.39
C LYS A 587 14.91 -1.46 24.62
N TYR A 588 15.41 -0.48 25.35
CA TYR A 588 14.74 0.10 26.51
C TYR A 588 13.98 1.39 26.16
N CYS A 589 14.07 1.87 24.91
CA CYS A 589 13.37 3.06 24.47
C CYS A 589 11.88 2.79 24.33
N ILE A 590 11.07 3.53 25.06
CA ILE A 590 9.60 3.43 25.08
C ILE A 590 8.91 4.57 24.33
N GLY A 591 9.67 5.57 23.88
CA GLY A 591 9.14 6.69 23.10
C GLY A 591 10.25 7.63 22.64
N THR A 592 10.06 8.23 21.47
CA THR A 592 10.93 9.27 20.93
C THR A 592 10.10 10.50 20.60
N GLY A 593 10.52 11.67 21.01
CA GLY A 593 9.91 12.95 20.72
C GLY A 593 10.88 13.90 20.01
N GLY A 594 10.42 15.07 19.61
CA GLY A 594 11.23 16.08 18.93
C GLY A 594 12.44 16.57 19.72
N TYR A 595 12.45 16.35 21.02
CA TYR A 595 13.48 16.90 21.93
C TYR A 595 14.34 15.81 22.62
N GLY A 596 14.00 14.54 22.51
CA GLY A 596 14.72 13.46 23.18
C GLY A 596 14.00 12.13 23.15
N SER A 597 14.64 11.09 23.67
CA SER A 597 14.10 9.75 23.79
C SER A 597 13.80 9.40 25.24
N VAL A 598 12.72 8.64 25.45
CA VAL A 598 12.30 8.15 26.77
C VAL A 598 12.62 6.67 26.87
N TYR A 599 13.29 6.28 27.95
CA TYR A 599 13.73 4.91 28.22
C TYR A 599 13.07 4.37 29.49
N LYS A 600 12.71 3.12 29.48
CA LYS A 600 12.27 2.39 30.70
C LYS A 600 13.49 1.79 31.38
N ALA A 601 13.66 2.05 32.67
CA ALA A 601 14.73 1.48 33.47
C ALA A 601 14.16 0.79 34.71
N GLU A 602 14.61 -0.43 34.97
CA GLU A 602 14.31 -1.16 36.21
C GLU A 602 15.54 -1.12 37.11
N LEU A 603 15.39 -0.44 38.23
CA LEU A 603 16.49 -0.24 39.19
C LEU A 603 16.68 -1.47 40.09
N PRO A 604 17.86 -1.65 40.72
CA PRO A 604 18.20 -2.82 41.54
C PRO A 604 17.19 -3.15 42.66
N GLU A 605 16.45 -2.16 43.16
CA GLU A 605 15.40 -2.32 44.18
C GLU A 605 14.03 -2.71 43.60
N GLY A 606 13.94 -3.05 42.28
CA GLY A 606 12.70 -3.38 41.58
C GLY A 606 11.82 -2.17 41.21
N LYS A 607 12.33 -0.95 41.43
CA LYS A 607 11.62 0.29 41.07
C LYS A 607 11.79 0.57 39.58
N VAL A 608 10.66 0.70 38.85
CA VAL A 608 10.66 1.07 37.43
C VAL A 608 10.54 2.59 37.29
N VAL A 609 11.38 3.18 36.44
CA VAL A 609 11.40 4.62 36.17
C VAL A 609 11.46 4.89 34.66
N ALA A 610 10.99 6.09 34.24
CA ALA A 610 11.12 6.56 32.87
C ALA A 610 12.23 7.64 32.81
N LEU A 611 13.15 7.49 31.85
CA LEU A 611 14.29 8.38 31.64
C LEU A 611 14.10 9.15 30.32
N LYS A 612 13.84 10.47 30.40
CA LYS A 612 13.80 11.36 29.22
C LYS A 612 15.21 11.92 28.98
N LYS A 613 15.88 11.42 27.94
CA LYS A 613 17.25 11.84 27.55
C LYS A 613 17.21 12.79 26.37
N LEU A 614 17.87 13.93 26.47
CA LEU A 614 18.02 14.88 25.36
C LEU A 614 19.01 14.33 24.32
N HIS A 615 18.71 14.50 23.01
CA HIS A 615 19.61 14.07 21.94
C HIS A 615 20.87 14.92 21.90
N HIS A 616 22.02 14.30 21.55
CA HIS A 616 23.33 14.97 21.59
C HIS A 616 23.42 16.14 20.58
N SER A 617 22.77 16.04 19.42
CA SER A 617 22.70 17.09 18.39
C SER A 617 21.94 18.34 18.87
N GLU A 618 21.08 18.22 19.85
CA GLU A 618 20.22 19.30 20.37
C GLU A 618 20.82 19.96 21.62
N THR A 619 21.88 19.39 22.20
CA THR A 619 22.61 20.00 23.33
C THR A 619 23.36 21.26 22.93
N GLU A 620 23.54 21.53 21.65
CA GLU A 620 24.13 22.76 21.11
C GLU A 620 23.09 23.86 20.85
N ASP A 621 21.78 23.52 20.72
CA ASP A 621 20.71 24.48 20.54
C ASP A 621 20.22 25.01 21.91
N SER A 622 20.49 26.29 22.16
CA SER A 622 20.17 26.95 23.43
C SER A 622 18.66 26.96 23.76
N ALA A 623 17.76 26.81 22.79
CA ALA A 623 16.31 26.82 23.01
C ALA A 623 15.84 25.48 23.64
N PHE A 624 16.33 24.34 23.13
CA PHE A 624 15.96 23.03 23.65
C PHE A 624 16.56 22.78 25.04
N VAL A 625 17.81 23.17 25.25
CA VAL A 625 18.45 23.11 26.58
C VAL A 625 17.68 23.93 27.59
N LYS A 626 17.20 25.12 27.24
CA LYS A 626 16.37 25.96 28.13
C LYS A 626 15.04 25.32 28.45
N SER A 627 14.35 24.74 27.45
CA SER A 627 13.10 24.00 27.65
C SER A 627 13.27 22.84 28.63
N PHE A 628 14.33 22.08 28.46
CA PHE A 628 14.67 20.94 29.32
C PHE A 628 15.02 21.36 30.74
N GLN A 629 15.79 22.44 30.91
CA GLN A 629 16.11 23.04 32.20
C GLN A 629 14.86 23.62 32.89
N ASN A 630 13.96 24.21 32.12
CA ASN A 630 12.69 24.72 32.62
C ASN A 630 11.81 23.61 33.17
N GLU A 631 11.71 22.48 32.47
CA GLU A 631 10.96 21.28 32.90
C GLU A 631 11.52 20.75 34.23
N ALA A 632 12.85 20.61 34.33
CA ALA A 632 13.52 20.21 35.56
C ALA A 632 13.20 21.18 36.73
N HIS A 633 13.27 22.50 36.47
CA HIS A 633 13.04 23.53 37.47
C HIS A 633 11.60 23.53 37.97
N VAL A 634 10.61 23.54 37.06
CA VAL A 634 9.19 23.54 37.43
C VAL A 634 8.84 22.28 38.23
N LEU A 635 9.19 21.09 37.70
CA LEU A 635 8.84 19.82 38.38
C LEU A 635 9.62 19.54 39.64
N SER A 636 10.74 20.23 39.89
CA SER A 636 11.44 20.14 41.18
C SER A 636 10.68 20.86 42.30
N THR A 637 9.84 21.86 41.98
CA THR A 637 9.10 22.67 42.94
C THR A 637 7.62 22.29 43.08
N VAL A 638 7.04 21.64 42.05
CA VAL A 638 5.63 21.27 41.97
C VAL A 638 5.40 19.85 42.48
N ARG A 639 4.40 19.65 43.36
CA ARG A 639 4.02 18.32 43.86
C ARG A 639 2.49 18.20 43.95
N HIS A 640 1.93 17.38 43.08
CA HIS A 640 0.49 17.10 43.06
C HIS A 640 0.24 15.69 42.51
N ARG A 641 -0.80 15.00 43.01
CA ARG A 641 -1.11 13.60 42.64
C ARG A 641 -1.40 13.38 41.15
N ASN A 642 -1.89 14.43 40.48
CA ASN A 642 -2.22 14.39 39.06
C ASN A 642 -1.15 15.14 38.18
N ILE A 643 0.07 15.27 38.68
CA ILE A 643 1.24 15.78 37.96
C ILE A 643 2.34 14.73 38.06
N VAL A 644 2.95 14.39 36.92
CA VAL A 644 4.02 13.39 36.86
C VAL A 644 5.15 13.71 37.84
N LYS A 645 5.57 12.72 38.62
CA LYS A 645 6.59 12.91 39.63
C LYS A 645 7.98 12.87 39.03
N LEU A 646 8.76 13.93 39.24
CA LEU A 646 10.20 13.95 38.91
C LEU A 646 10.96 13.39 40.12
N TYR A 647 11.72 12.32 39.91
CA TYR A 647 12.60 11.70 40.93
C TYR A 647 13.98 12.31 40.94
N GLY A 648 14.49 12.77 39.78
CA GLY A 648 15.79 13.36 39.68
C GLY A 648 16.12 13.86 38.26
N PHE A 649 17.26 14.50 38.12
CA PHE A 649 17.76 14.97 36.83
C PHE A 649 19.27 15.11 36.78
N CYS A 650 19.86 15.01 35.58
CA CYS A 650 21.23 15.38 35.28
C CYS A 650 21.23 16.45 34.18
N LEU A 651 21.84 17.60 34.46
CA LEU A 651 21.93 18.74 33.52
C LEU A 651 23.37 19.01 33.07
N HIS A 652 24.18 17.95 32.92
CA HIS A 652 25.55 18.06 32.47
C HIS A 652 25.62 18.10 30.93
N LYS A 653 26.49 18.97 30.36
CA LYS A 653 26.57 19.17 28.90
C LYS A 653 26.81 17.90 28.08
N LYS A 654 27.43 16.86 28.63
CA LYS A 654 27.63 15.57 27.95
C LYS A 654 26.50 14.58 28.10
N CYS A 655 25.60 14.78 29.07
CA CYS A 655 24.51 13.86 29.33
C CYS A 655 23.40 14.58 30.09
N MET A 656 22.32 14.91 29.38
CA MET A 656 21.13 15.56 29.99
C MET A 656 19.96 14.58 29.97
N PHE A 657 19.42 14.28 31.17
CA PHE A 657 18.23 13.44 31.29
C PHE A 657 17.42 13.79 32.53
N LEU A 658 16.12 13.49 32.49
CA LEU A 658 15.16 13.61 33.57
C LEU A 658 14.66 12.23 33.96
N ILE A 659 14.43 11.99 35.25
CA ILE A 659 14.01 10.69 35.81
C ILE A 659 12.60 10.88 36.36
N TYR A 660 11.63 10.20 35.72
CA TYR A 660 10.23 10.29 36.07
C TYR A 660 9.69 8.99 36.67
N GLU A 661 8.55 9.12 37.32
CA GLU A 661 7.66 8.01 37.59
C GLU A 661 7.25 7.34 36.27
N TYR A 662 7.32 6.01 36.24
CA TYR A 662 6.90 5.25 35.05
C TYR A 662 5.38 5.08 35.07
N MET A 663 4.72 5.46 34.00
CA MET A 663 3.27 5.37 33.81
C MET A 663 2.98 4.24 32.81
N GLU A 664 2.41 3.15 33.31
CA GLU A 664 2.40 1.86 32.62
C GLU A 664 1.54 1.85 31.35
N ARG A 665 0.45 2.63 31.31
CA ARG A 665 -0.43 2.73 30.13
C ARG A 665 0.05 3.77 29.13
N GLY A 666 1.09 4.53 29.45
CA GLY A 666 1.63 5.58 28.58
C GLY A 666 0.70 6.78 28.43
N SER A 667 0.68 7.43 27.27
CA SER A 667 -0.11 8.64 27.07
C SER A 667 -1.59 8.32 26.77
N LEU A 668 -2.46 9.22 27.19
CA LEU A 668 -3.90 9.16 26.85
C LEU A 668 -4.11 9.07 25.32
N PHE A 669 -3.21 9.67 24.54
CA PHE A 669 -3.21 9.56 23.11
C PHE A 669 -3.01 8.09 22.65
N CYS A 670 -2.06 7.37 23.24
CA CYS A 670 -1.82 5.96 22.92
C CYS A 670 -3.01 5.10 23.31
N VAL A 671 -3.55 5.27 24.51
CA VAL A 671 -4.70 4.51 25.02
C VAL A 671 -6.00 4.77 24.22
N LEU A 672 -6.25 6.01 23.82
CA LEU A 672 -7.42 6.34 22.99
C LEU A 672 -7.30 5.80 21.56
N ARG A 673 -6.11 5.42 21.19
CA ARG A 673 -5.75 4.99 19.83
C ARG A 673 -5.67 3.48 19.68
N ASP A 674 -5.49 2.77 20.75
CA ASP A 674 -5.59 1.32 20.82
C ASP A 674 -7.06 0.94 21.04
N ASP A 675 -7.66 0.23 20.07
CA ASP A 675 -9.09 -0.08 20.11
C ASP A 675 -9.48 -0.94 21.31
N ASP A 676 -8.59 -1.83 21.76
CA ASP A 676 -8.83 -2.70 22.91
C ASP A 676 -8.70 -1.90 24.24
N GLU A 677 -7.69 -1.04 24.34
CA GLU A 677 -7.50 -0.16 25.51
C GLU A 677 -8.54 0.96 25.55
N ALA A 678 -8.97 1.48 24.40
CA ALA A 678 -10.01 2.52 24.33
C ALA A 678 -11.38 2.04 24.80
N ILE A 679 -11.68 0.75 24.68
CA ILE A 679 -12.91 0.12 25.23
C ILE A 679 -12.89 0.14 26.75
N GLU A 680 -11.74 -0.03 27.38
CA GLU A 680 -11.59 0.09 28.84
C GLU A 680 -11.89 1.51 29.35
N LEU A 681 -11.70 2.54 28.51
CA LEU A 681 -12.04 3.93 28.79
C LEU A 681 -13.55 4.19 28.62
N ASN A 682 -14.37 3.59 29.45
CA ASN A 682 -15.78 3.89 29.52
C ASN A 682 -16.02 5.37 29.88
N TRP A 683 -17.24 5.86 29.71
CA TRP A 683 -17.55 7.28 29.91
C TRP A 683 -17.22 7.80 31.32
N THR A 684 -17.37 6.97 32.34
CA THR A 684 -17.02 7.31 33.74
C THR A 684 -15.52 7.55 33.89
N LYS A 685 -14.68 6.69 33.30
CA LYS A 685 -13.21 6.83 33.32
C LYS A 685 -12.75 8.07 32.54
N ARG A 686 -13.36 8.35 31.39
CA ARG A 686 -13.08 9.57 30.61
C ARG A 686 -13.37 10.85 31.43
N VAL A 687 -14.48 10.87 32.11
CA VAL A 687 -14.83 11.98 33.03
C VAL A 687 -13.84 12.09 34.20
N SER A 688 -13.37 10.96 34.75
CA SER A 688 -12.34 10.94 35.79
C SER A 688 -11.02 11.54 35.32
N ILE A 689 -10.57 11.16 34.10
CA ILE A 689 -9.35 11.71 33.46
C ILE A 689 -9.47 13.24 33.35
N VAL A 690 -10.58 13.75 32.80
CA VAL A 690 -10.80 15.20 32.68
C VAL A 690 -10.77 15.90 34.03
N LYS A 691 -11.38 15.31 35.07
CA LYS A 691 -11.33 15.84 36.43
C LYS A 691 -9.90 15.88 36.99
N SER A 692 -9.12 14.80 36.78
CA SER A 692 -7.71 14.74 37.21
C SER A 692 -6.87 15.84 36.58
N VAL A 693 -7.04 16.06 35.28
CA VAL A 693 -6.34 17.14 34.54
C VAL A 693 -6.79 18.52 35.08
N ALA A 694 -8.10 18.71 35.28
CA ALA A 694 -8.62 19.96 35.83
C ALA A 694 -8.08 20.26 37.25
N HIS A 695 -7.96 19.25 38.13
CA HIS A 695 -7.33 19.38 39.44
C HIS A 695 -5.86 19.76 39.35
N ALA A 696 -5.09 19.12 38.44
CA ALA A 696 -3.70 19.49 38.21
C ALA A 696 -3.54 20.94 37.74
N LEU A 697 -4.37 21.40 36.81
CA LEU A 697 -4.33 22.77 36.28
C LEU A 697 -4.77 23.78 37.37
N SER A 698 -5.82 23.47 38.17
CA SER A 698 -6.23 24.30 39.30
C SER A 698 -5.10 24.50 40.29
N TYR A 699 -4.42 23.40 40.66
CA TYR A 699 -3.27 23.45 41.55
C TYR A 699 -2.12 24.31 40.99
N LEU A 700 -1.78 24.14 39.72
CA LEU A 700 -0.74 24.93 39.06
C LEU A 700 -1.03 26.42 39.01
N HIS A 701 -2.32 26.79 38.80
CA HIS A 701 -2.72 28.17 38.65
C HIS A 701 -2.94 28.91 39.97
N HIS A 702 -3.39 28.19 41.03
CA HIS A 702 -3.89 28.82 42.23
C HIS A 702 -3.16 28.42 43.51
N ASP A 703 -2.64 27.19 43.61
CA ASP A 703 -2.10 26.65 44.86
C ASP A 703 -0.57 26.62 44.90
N CYS A 704 0.09 26.84 43.76
CA CYS A 704 1.56 26.97 43.68
C CYS A 704 2.01 28.33 44.21
N THR A 705 3.19 28.39 44.88
CA THR A 705 3.81 29.61 45.36
C THR A 705 4.02 30.67 44.27
N LEU A 706 4.33 30.20 43.07
CA LEU A 706 4.29 30.99 41.83
C LEU A 706 3.35 30.26 40.88
N SER A 707 2.33 30.98 40.39
CA SER A 707 1.38 30.39 39.43
C SER A 707 2.11 29.89 38.18
N VAL A 708 1.82 28.65 37.77
CA VAL A 708 2.44 28.00 36.62
C VAL A 708 1.40 27.83 35.52
N VAL A 709 1.67 28.30 34.33
CA VAL A 709 0.85 28.02 33.13
C VAL A 709 1.55 27.01 32.27
N HIS A 710 0.94 25.87 31.96
CA HIS A 710 1.54 24.73 31.28
C HIS A 710 1.81 25.02 29.78
N ARG A 711 0.87 25.62 29.06
CA ARG A 711 0.91 26.07 27.67
C ARG A 711 0.89 24.97 26.61
N ASP A 712 0.90 23.69 26.99
CA ASP A 712 0.84 22.56 26.04
C ASP A 712 0.08 21.37 26.65
N ILE A 713 -1.23 21.55 26.88
CA ILE A 713 -2.11 20.47 27.33
C ILE A 713 -2.67 19.74 26.09
N SER A 714 -2.18 18.53 25.88
CA SER A 714 -2.60 17.64 24.80
C SER A 714 -2.73 16.21 25.32
N SER A 715 -3.40 15.33 24.57
CA SER A 715 -3.52 13.92 24.94
C SER A 715 -2.16 13.19 24.96
N ASN A 716 -1.14 13.71 24.30
CA ASN A 716 0.24 13.19 24.37
C ASN A 716 0.90 13.48 25.73
N ASN A 717 0.53 14.59 26.37
CA ASN A 717 1.11 15.08 27.62
C ASN A 717 0.26 14.72 28.85
N ILE A 718 -0.74 13.86 28.67
CA ILE A 718 -1.52 13.25 29.77
C ILE A 718 -1.15 11.77 29.81
N LEU A 719 -0.51 11.33 30.89
CA LEU A 719 -0.06 9.96 31.10
C LEU A 719 -1.02 9.22 32.03
N LEU A 720 -1.20 7.92 31.79
CA LEU A 720 -2.10 7.06 32.54
C LEU A 720 -1.33 5.94 33.26
N ASP A 721 -1.69 5.67 34.49
CA ASP A 721 -1.20 4.51 35.25
C ASP A 721 -2.04 3.25 34.98
N LEU A 722 -1.73 2.13 35.65
CA LEU A 722 -2.48 0.86 35.52
C LEU A 722 -3.97 1.00 35.87
N ASN A 723 -4.34 1.94 36.76
CA ASN A 723 -5.72 2.19 37.20
C ASN A 723 -6.45 3.17 36.27
N LEU A 724 -5.78 3.67 35.21
CA LEU A 724 -6.25 4.72 34.31
C LEU A 724 -6.43 6.08 35.02
N GLU A 725 -5.66 6.32 36.11
CA GLU A 725 -5.57 7.64 36.71
C GLU A 725 -4.61 8.52 35.89
N ALA A 726 -5.00 9.79 35.67
CA ALA A 726 -4.28 10.69 34.81
C ALA A 726 -3.33 11.62 35.56
N SER A 727 -2.12 11.78 34.98
CA SER A 727 -1.11 12.76 35.39
C SER A 727 -0.67 13.64 34.21
N VAL A 728 -0.55 14.95 34.44
CA VAL A 728 -0.04 15.92 33.46
C VAL A 728 1.48 15.84 33.42
N ALA A 729 2.06 15.81 32.23
CA ALA A 729 3.49 15.69 31.96
C ALA A 729 3.95 16.73 30.93
N ASP A 730 5.26 16.81 30.67
CA ASP A 730 5.95 17.69 29.71
C ASP A 730 5.80 19.21 29.99
N PHE A 731 6.51 19.66 30.97
CA PHE A 731 6.54 21.06 31.42
C PHE A 731 7.59 21.92 30.68
N GLY A 732 8.14 21.45 29.57
CA GLY A 732 9.19 22.16 28.82
C GLY A 732 8.76 23.57 28.34
N THR A 733 7.48 23.75 28.05
CA THR A 733 6.92 25.03 27.60
C THR A 733 6.27 25.85 28.73
N ALA A 734 6.24 25.32 29.97
CA ALA A 734 5.56 25.96 31.09
C ALA A 734 6.15 27.34 31.45
N ARG A 735 5.33 28.25 31.94
CA ARG A 735 5.75 29.59 32.41
C ARG A 735 5.32 29.85 33.86
N LEU A 736 6.30 30.35 34.62
CA LEU A 736 6.05 30.93 35.94
C LEU A 736 5.54 32.35 35.77
N LEU A 737 4.40 32.68 36.40
CA LEU A 737 3.85 34.05 36.40
C LEU A 737 4.39 34.79 37.63
N HIS A 738 5.20 35.80 37.41
CA HIS A 738 5.60 36.73 38.44
C HIS A 738 4.49 37.78 38.67
N VAL A 739 4.19 38.12 39.93
CA VAL A 739 3.11 39.05 40.35
C VAL A 739 3.37 40.51 39.94
N ASP A 740 4.59 40.84 39.47
CA ASP A 740 5.01 42.20 39.07
C ASP A 740 5.28 42.30 37.57
N SER A 741 4.25 42.27 36.74
CA SER A 741 4.32 42.84 35.40
C SER A 741 2.91 43.23 34.91
N SER A 742 2.61 44.54 35.04
CA SER A 742 1.58 45.25 34.34
C SER A 742 1.84 45.19 32.82
N ASN A 743 1.58 44.06 32.16
CA ASN A 743 1.34 44.01 30.74
C ASN A 743 0.56 42.72 30.44
N ARG A 744 -0.76 42.89 30.37
CA ARG A 744 -1.71 41.96 29.81
C ARG A 744 -1.49 41.90 28.30
N THR A 745 -0.87 40.83 27.81
CA THR A 745 -1.14 40.28 26.46
C THR A 745 -1.09 38.76 26.60
N LEU A 746 -2.29 38.18 26.55
CA LEU A 746 -2.55 36.74 26.38
C LEU A 746 -2.12 36.33 24.97
#